data_bae9cd408742b525f8bf9903a6f27851
#
_entry.id   bae9cd408742b525f8bf9903a6f27851
#
_cell.length_a   1.000
_cell.length_b   1.000
_cell.length_c   1.000
_cell.angle_alpha   90.00
_cell.angle_beta   90.00
_cell.angle_gamma   90.00
#
_symmetry.space_group_name_H-M   'P 1'
#
loop_
_entity.id
_entity.type
_entity.pdbx_description
1 polymer ?
#
loop_
_entity_poly.entity_id
_entity_poly.type
_entity_poly.pdbx_seq_one_letter_code
_entity_poly.pdbx_strand_id
1 'polypeptide(L)'
;MKFRKLSAAFLVSLLQAPQLVAAALNATETDTQLVISNDRLYAAVQKKGGAIVKLTLDGTNLLGSPSGSTGIGPYLDCYCTPKGFWTPGSVAPKYKLFKGKDGKGKDYGGIVMSDTYTETGQVLEQYWFLRDGETGLHTFSRVAYHNEEQPFLRNLQELRTLFRPNNDMWTHLLTNTKQYAPLPGKEAKEKQVVVQDATWYLGNTPNDPYVKQEADYFTKYTFQDSWRDIDAYGLFADGSKTEDGDAYGAWLVMNTKDTYFGGPLHSDLVVDGILYNYISSNHHGDQTPNITNGFDRTFGPQYFHFNRFPGETDILKAQADAAQYADPEWNADFYDSIAKHVPNYVPTKSRGSFEVKVDLPKGAKNAIAVLAQSGVDFQDNVFDTKAYQYWANLDESGRATIPRVKSGTYRLTVYADNIFGQYTQDKVKIKAGKTEKKNVRWREESAGKELWRIGTPDKTSGEYRHGFEPDTSKPLQPEQYRIYWANWDFVKDFPEGVNFKVGESDVGKDLNYVHWSVFGGKGNSVRPEQYVGDGNVNNWTIAFDLKESQVKQKKHATFTVQLAGAKTAAGNTDIYNASEPHSNLKYTVNINGKDLEPWVIPYDHSSSCAVRSSVSCYNIAHKFEFDAKLLKKGENEIILSLPYNATNYESAVLPTSVYVQYDALRLEVE
;
A
#
# COMPACT_ATOMS: atom_id res chain seq x y z
N MET A 1 82.01 -27.88 38.82
CA MET A 1 81.25 -26.70 38.36
C MET A 1 79.79 -27.10 38.21
N LYS A 2 78.95 -26.69 39.17
CA LYS A 2 77.52 -27.06 39.21
C LYS A 2 76.67 -25.91 38.65
N PHE A 3 75.98 -26.17 37.54
CA PHE A 3 74.96 -25.22 37.03
C PHE A 3 73.64 -25.39 37.77
N ARG A 4 73.16 -24.32 38.40
CA ARG A 4 71.80 -24.21 38.96
C ARG A 4 70.83 -23.75 37.89
N LYS A 5 69.75 -24.52 37.70
CA LYS A 5 68.60 -24.12 36.87
C LYS A 5 67.69 -23.24 37.72
N LEU A 6 67.42 -22.00 37.27
CA LEU A 6 66.34 -21.17 37.77
C LEU A 6 65.08 -21.52 37.02
N SER A 7 64.03 -21.94 37.72
CA SER A 7 62.68 -22.08 37.14
C SER A 7 61.94 -20.75 37.36
N ALA A 8 61.59 -20.08 36.28
CA ALA A 8 60.67 -18.94 36.33
C ALA A 8 59.22 -19.45 36.27
N ALA A 9 58.46 -19.21 37.30
CA ALA A 9 57.00 -19.44 37.31
C ALA A 9 56.30 -18.26 36.67
N PHE A 10 55.66 -18.51 35.52
CA PHE A 10 54.72 -17.55 34.89
C PHE A 10 53.39 -17.62 35.60
N LEU A 11 53.03 -16.56 36.34
CA LEU A 11 51.67 -16.34 36.80
C LEU A 11 50.81 -15.83 35.60
N VAL A 12 49.96 -16.67 35.06
CA VAL A 12 48.91 -16.26 34.14
C VAL A 12 47.74 -15.72 34.93
N SER A 13 47.64 -14.40 35.04
CA SER A 13 46.44 -13.74 35.55
C SER A 13 45.37 -13.84 34.48
N LEU A 14 44.38 -14.72 34.65
CA LEU A 14 43.12 -14.73 33.92
C LEU A 14 42.35 -13.43 34.25
N LEU A 15 42.45 -12.43 33.41
CA LEU A 15 41.52 -11.34 33.36
C LEU A 15 40.15 -11.93 32.92
N GLN A 16 39.29 -12.23 33.83
CA GLN A 16 37.86 -12.43 33.57
C GLN A 16 37.30 -11.11 33.02
N ALA A 17 37.05 -11.06 31.73
CA ALA A 17 36.20 -10.01 31.17
C ALA A 17 34.85 -10.03 31.92
N PRO A 18 34.30 -8.89 32.31
CA PRO A 18 32.98 -8.87 32.90
C PRO A 18 32.02 -9.45 31.86
N GLN A 19 31.39 -10.59 32.20
CA GLN A 19 30.21 -11.04 31.49
C GLN A 19 29.17 -9.93 31.70
N LEU A 20 28.91 -9.15 30.65
CA LEU A 20 27.70 -8.35 30.55
C LEU A 20 26.54 -9.34 30.70
N VAL A 21 25.95 -9.38 31.87
CA VAL A 21 24.68 -10.06 32.08
C VAL A 21 23.69 -9.29 31.21
N ALA A 22 23.35 -9.83 30.07
CA ALA A 22 22.29 -9.28 29.25
C ALA A 22 21.08 -9.08 30.15
N ALA A 23 20.53 -7.87 30.16
CA ALA A 23 19.37 -7.56 30.99
C ALA A 23 18.23 -8.47 30.52
N ALA A 24 17.75 -9.35 31.40
CA ALA A 24 16.67 -10.28 31.08
C ALA A 24 15.44 -9.50 30.62
N LEU A 25 14.71 -10.07 29.66
CA LEU A 25 13.47 -9.49 29.16
C LEU A 25 12.55 -9.14 30.36
N ASN A 26 12.08 -7.90 30.35
CA ASN A 26 11.24 -7.36 31.41
C ASN A 26 9.85 -6.99 30.86
N ALA A 27 8.82 -7.26 31.66
CA ALA A 27 7.46 -6.81 31.41
C ALA A 27 6.86 -6.39 32.76
N THR A 28 6.62 -5.09 32.91
CA THR A 28 6.24 -4.47 34.18
C THR A 28 5.13 -3.46 34.01
N GLU A 29 4.45 -3.18 35.09
CA GLU A 29 3.34 -2.23 35.15
C GLU A 29 3.70 -1.14 36.19
N THR A 30 3.39 0.11 35.83
CA THR A 30 3.39 1.26 36.74
C THR A 30 1.96 1.81 36.85
N ASP A 31 1.77 2.84 37.64
CA ASP A 31 0.44 3.48 37.76
C ASP A 31 -0.11 3.97 36.42
N THR A 32 0.74 4.44 35.50
CA THR A 32 0.34 5.09 34.25
C THR A 32 0.75 4.34 32.99
N GLN A 33 1.65 3.38 33.07
CA GLN A 33 2.25 2.72 31.89
C GLN A 33 2.39 1.22 32.09
N LEU A 34 2.38 0.53 30.93
CA LEU A 34 2.78 -0.86 30.75
C LEU A 34 4.10 -0.87 29.98
N VAL A 35 5.09 -1.58 30.45
CA VAL A 35 6.45 -1.58 29.88
C VAL A 35 6.85 -2.98 29.47
N ILE A 36 7.42 -3.11 28.27
CA ILE A 36 8.18 -4.28 27.82
C ILE A 36 9.56 -3.83 27.38
N SER A 37 10.60 -4.55 27.81
CA SER A 37 11.98 -4.22 27.45
C SER A 37 12.89 -5.45 27.51
N ASN A 38 13.94 -5.43 26.71
CA ASN A 38 15.10 -6.31 26.81
C ASN A 38 16.38 -5.48 26.98
N ASP A 39 17.53 -6.05 26.71
CA ASP A 39 18.85 -5.38 26.83
C ASP A 39 19.03 -4.20 25.86
N ARG A 40 18.26 -4.14 24.76
CA ARG A 40 18.42 -3.15 23.70
C ARG A 40 17.20 -2.26 23.50
N LEU A 41 15.99 -2.84 23.50
CA LEU A 41 14.75 -2.14 23.18
C LEU A 41 13.90 -1.96 24.44
N TYR A 42 13.41 -0.74 24.65
CA TYR A 42 12.47 -0.37 25.70
C TYR A 42 11.22 0.27 25.09
N ALA A 43 10.05 -0.24 25.41
CA ALA A 43 8.77 0.32 24.97
C ALA A 43 7.79 0.48 26.15
N ALA A 44 7.25 1.70 26.32
CA ALA A 44 6.25 2.01 27.32
C ALA A 44 4.93 2.46 26.69
N VAL A 45 3.88 1.68 26.91
CA VAL A 45 2.50 1.96 26.47
C VAL A 45 1.78 2.72 27.58
N GLN A 46 1.19 3.86 27.24
CA GLN A 46 0.38 4.64 28.17
C GLN A 46 -0.98 3.97 28.37
N LYS A 47 -1.40 3.76 29.63
CA LYS A 47 -2.67 3.13 29.99
C LYS A 47 -3.88 3.94 29.51
N LYS A 48 -3.79 5.27 29.56
CA LYS A 48 -4.80 6.17 29.00
C LYS A 48 -4.40 6.58 27.59
N GLY A 49 -5.18 6.19 26.59
CA GLY A 49 -4.93 6.50 25.18
C GLY A 49 -4.19 5.41 24.41
N GLY A 50 -3.63 4.37 25.08
CA GLY A 50 -3.16 3.13 24.44
C GLY A 50 -2.03 3.25 23.43
N ALA A 51 -1.23 4.32 23.46
CA ALA A 51 -0.10 4.52 22.56
C ALA A 51 1.23 4.25 23.26
N ILE A 52 2.25 3.83 22.51
CA ILE A 52 3.64 3.86 22.98
C ILE A 52 4.07 5.32 23.04
N VAL A 53 4.47 5.78 24.23
CA VAL A 53 4.89 7.16 24.50
C VAL A 53 6.38 7.27 24.82
N LYS A 54 7.06 6.16 24.97
CA LYS A 54 8.50 6.08 25.10
C LYS A 54 9.01 4.82 24.40
N LEU A 55 9.93 5.00 23.47
CA LEU A 55 10.57 3.94 22.72
C LEU A 55 12.05 4.28 22.59
N THR A 56 12.93 3.42 23.14
CA THR A 56 14.38 3.63 23.01
C THR A 56 15.06 2.38 22.46
N LEU A 57 16.04 2.59 21.59
CA LEU A 57 16.95 1.56 21.10
C LEU A 57 18.36 1.91 21.58
N ASP A 58 19.00 0.97 22.28
CA ASP A 58 20.34 1.15 22.87
C ASP A 58 20.48 2.47 23.66
N GLY A 59 19.38 2.91 24.30
CA GLY A 59 19.30 4.14 25.09
C GLY A 59 18.83 5.38 24.31
N THR A 60 18.92 5.39 22.98
CA THR A 60 18.50 6.53 22.15
C THR A 60 16.98 6.58 22.00
N ASN A 61 16.38 7.76 22.24
CA ASN A 61 14.93 7.97 22.13
C ASN A 61 14.50 8.14 20.66
N LEU A 62 13.78 7.17 20.14
CA LEU A 62 13.31 7.14 18.74
C LEU A 62 12.05 8.01 18.50
N LEU A 63 11.30 8.35 19.54
CA LEU A 63 10.03 9.07 19.41
C LEU A 63 10.15 10.58 19.63
N GLY A 64 11.10 11.01 20.46
CA GLY A 64 11.10 12.37 20.99
C GLY A 64 10.09 12.53 22.15
N SER A 65 9.65 13.76 22.38
CA SER A 65 8.68 14.07 23.44
C SER A 65 7.25 14.03 22.89
N PRO A 66 6.31 13.37 23.58
CA PRO A 66 4.91 13.37 23.18
C PRO A 66 4.33 14.79 23.15
N SER A 67 3.67 15.14 22.03
CA SER A 67 2.98 16.41 21.84
C SER A 67 1.76 16.22 20.93
N GLY A 68 0.55 16.33 21.45
CA GLY A 68 -0.68 16.02 20.72
C GLY A 68 -0.67 14.57 20.20
N SER A 69 -0.70 14.41 18.87
CA SER A 69 -0.66 13.09 18.20
C SER A 69 0.73 12.72 17.69
N THR A 70 1.80 13.42 18.09
CA THR A 70 3.19 13.16 17.69
C THR A 70 4.05 12.77 18.88
N GLY A 71 5.24 12.21 18.65
CA GLY A 71 6.10 11.67 19.69
C GLY A 71 5.55 10.36 20.27
N ILE A 72 4.74 9.62 19.49
CA ILE A 72 4.07 8.39 19.88
C ILE A 72 4.13 7.33 18.78
N GLY A 73 4.02 6.07 19.16
CA GLY A 73 3.86 4.95 18.22
C GLY A 73 4.89 3.83 18.41
N PRO A 74 4.62 2.65 17.85
CA PRO A 74 3.40 2.30 17.09
C PRO A 74 2.13 2.32 17.95
N TYR A 75 1.06 2.91 17.40
CA TYR A 75 -0.27 2.92 18.01
C TYR A 75 -1.37 2.70 16.97
N LEU A 76 -2.54 2.24 17.41
CA LEU A 76 -3.70 2.00 16.57
C LEU A 76 -4.71 3.14 16.68
N ASP A 77 -5.24 3.60 15.56
CA ASP A 77 -6.42 4.43 15.53
C ASP A 77 -7.43 3.96 14.47
N CYS A 78 -8.69 4.36 14.62
CA CYS A 78 -9.72 4.07 13.64
C CYS A 78 -10.76 5.20 13.51
N TYR A 79 -11.35 5.30 12.32
CA TYR A 79 -12.62 5.96 12.07
C TYR A 79 -13.69 4.88 11.89
N CYS A 80 -14.14 4.29 13.00
CA CYS A 80 -14.97 3.10 13.00
C CYS A 80 -16.11 3.12 14.05
N THR A 81 -16.34 4.25 14.68
CA THR A 81 -17.43 4.44 15.64
C THR A 81 -18.44 5.48 15.13
N PRO A 82 -19.67 5.54 15.64
CA PRO A 82 -20.64 6.58 15.27
C PRO A 82 -20.11 8.00 15.45
N LYS A 83 -19.19 8.22 16.40
CA LYS A 83 -18.56 9.53 16.67
C LYS A 83 -17.26 9.75 15.89
N GLY A 84 -16.85 8.80 15.03
CA GLY A 84 -15.69 8.90 14.17
C GLY A 84 -14.42 8.29 14.78
N PHE A 85 -13.48 9.14 15.19
CA PHE A 85 -12.14 8.71 15.63
C PHE A 85 -12.13 8.00 16.99
N TRP A 86 -11.36 6.90 17.08
CA TRP A 86 -11.22 6.12 18.30
C TRP A 86 -9.86 5.43 18.37
N THR A 87 -9.29 5.35 19.58
CA THR A 87 -8.07 4.61 19.88
C THR A 87 -8.30 3.68 21.07
N PRO A 88 -7.65 2.51 21.13
CA PRO A 88 -7.71 1.66 22.33
C PRO A 88 -7.21 2.43 23.55
N GLY A 89 -7.96 2.40 24.66
CA GLY A 89 -7.60 3.11 25.89
C GLY A 89 -8.25 4.48 26.07
N SER A 90 -9.13 4.90 25.13
CA SER A 90 -9.75 6.23 25.16
C SER A 90 -11.16 6.27 25.77
N VAL A 91 -11.88 5.14 25.83
CA VAL A 91 -13.29 5.06 26.29
C VAL A 91 -13.42 4.22 27.55
N ALA A 92 -13.25 2.90 27.45
CA ALA A 92 -13.38 1.95 28.56
C ALA A 92 -12.22 0.94 28.52
N PRO A 93 -10.97 1.40 28.79
CA PRO A 93 -9.78 0.59 28.58
C PRO A 93 -9.68 -0.59 29.53
N LYS A 94 -9.24 -1.71 28.95
CA LYS A 94 -8.76 -2.88 29.67
C LYS A 94 -7.39 -3.24 29.12
N TYR A 95 -6.50 -3.72 29.98
CA TYR A 95 -5.17 -4.10 29.53
C TYR A 95 -4.72 -5.39 30.22
N LYS A 96 -3.81 -6.10 29.54
CA LYS A 96 -3.09 -7.25 30.11
C LYS A 96 -1.62 -7.16 29.75
N LEU A 97 -0.81 -7.61 30.69
CA LEU A 97 0.61 -7.79 30.54
C LEU A 97 0.90 -9.30 30.51
N PHE A 98 1.69 -9.73 29.54
CA PHE A 98 2.07 -11.12 29.35
C PHE A 98 3.57 -11.31 29.57
N LYS A 99 3.94 -12.44 30.14
CA LYS A 99 5.31 -12.99 30.16
C LYS A 99 5.26 -14.46 29.79
N GLY A 100 6.25 -14.94 29.08
CA GLY A 100 6.34 -16.34 28.74
C GLY A 100 7.63 -16.72 28.08
N LYS A 101 7.74 -18.00 27.74
CA LYS A 101 8.78 -18.53 26.89
C LYS A 101 8.15 -19.08 25.62
N ASP A 102 8.81 -18.86 24.48
CA ASP A 102 8.43 -19.45 23.22
C ASP A 102 8.83 -20.92 23.12
N GLY A 103 8.50 -21.55 22.00
CA GLY A 103 8.82 -22.97 21.73
C GLY A 103 10.33 -23.30 21.71
N LYS A 104 11.18 -22.28 21.56
CA LYS A 104 12.64 -22.40 21.61
C LYS A 104 13.24 -22.01 22.97
N GLY A 105 12.38 -21.70 23.95
CA GLY A 105 12.79 -21.34 25.32
C GLY A 105 13.23 -19.89 25.48
N LYS A 106 13.12 -19.02 24.45
CA LYS A 106 13.40 -17.58 24.56
C LYS A 106 12.26 -16.88 25.31
N ASP A 107 12.62 -15.95 26.16
CA ASP A 107 11.65 -15.13 26.88
C ASP A 107 10.94 -14.14 25.94
N TYR A 108 9.68 -13.85 26.24
CA TYR A 108 8.93 -12.77 25.62
C TYR A 108 8.07 -12.01 26.63
N GLY A 109 7.88 -10.72 26.36
CA GLY A 109 6.88 -9.88 27.01
C GLY A 109 5.82 -9.46 26.02
N GLY A 110 4.61 -9.21 26.48
CA GLY A 110 3.53 -8.72 25.63
C GLY A 110 2.55 -7.84 26.39
N ILE A 111 1.95 -6.92 25.68
CA ILE A 111 0.91 -6.01 26.15
C ILE A 111 -0.27 -6.13 25.21
N VAL A 112 -1.49 -6.18 25.74
CA VAL A 112 -2.71 -5.87 25.00
C VAL A 112 -3.41 -4.70 25.66
N MET A 113 -3.75 -3.71 24.85
CA MET A 113 -4.70 -2.68 25.18
C MET A 113 -6.00 -3.00 24.44
N SER A 114 -7.07 -3.25 25.20
CA SER A 114 -8.42 -3.50 24.70
C SER A 114 -9.33 -2.39 25.15
N ASP A 115 -10.19 -1.91 24.27
CA ASP A 115 -11.18 -0.89 24.60
C ASP A 115 -12.55 -1.32 24.05
N THR A 116 -13.61 -0.94 24.77
CA THR A 116 -14.98 -1.21 24.36
C THR A 116 -15.71 0.11 24.23
N TYR A 117 -16.23 0.37 23.03
CA TYR A 117 -17.09 1.53 22.77
C TYR A 117 -18.45 1.29 23.39
N THR A 118 -18.73 1.96 24.52
CA THR A 118 -19.84 1.62 25.43
C THR A 118 -21.23 1.75 24.78
N GLU A 119 -21.38 2.65 23.81
CA GLU A 119 -22.67 2.87 23.13
C GLU A 119 -23.06 1.72 22.18
N THR A 120 -22.07 1.02 21.60
CA THR A 120 -22.31 0.03 20.54
C THR A 120 -21.85 -1.38 20.92
N GLY A 121 -20.99 -1.50 21.93
CA GLY A 121 -20.34 -2.76 22.29
C GLY A 121 -19.17 -3.16 21.38
N GLN A 122 -18.79 -2.32 20.42
CA GLN A 122 -17.64 -2.57 19.56
C GLN A 122 -16.36 -2.66 20.35
N VAL A 123 -15.45 -3.58 19.99
CA VAL A 123 -14.15 -3.81 20.64
C VAL A 123 -13.03 -3.45 19.68
N LEU A 124 -12.05 -2.71 20.19
CA LEU A 124 -10.80 -2.39 19.49
C LEU A 124 -9.64 -2.81 20.36
N GLU A 125 -8.69 -3.59 19.79
CA GLU A 125 -7.54 -4.10 20.53
C GLU A 125 -6.26 -3.87 19.75
N GLN A 126 -5.20 -3.47 20.47
CA GLN A 126 -3.84 -3.42 19.96
C GLN A 126 -2.93 -4.26 20.84
N TYR A 127 -2.11 -5.09 20.18
CA TYR A 127 -1.15 -5.99 20.79
C TYR A 127 0.26 -5.57 20.44
N TRP A 128 1.18 -5.64 21.42
CA TRP A 128 2.61 -5.48 21.21
C TRP A 128 3.33 -6.61 21.93
N PHE A 129 4.23 -7.29 21.25
CA PHE A 129 5.10 -8.31 21.84
C PHE A 129 6.55 -7.98 21.52
N LEU A 130 7.41 -8.21 22.51
CA LEU A 130 8.86 -8.15 22.39
C LEU A 130 9.42 -9.50 22.76
N ARG A 131 10.26 -10.05 21.91
CA ARG A 131 11.00 -11.30 22.14
C ARG A 131 12.43 -10.97 22.55
N ASP A 132 13.00 -11.77 23.42
CA ASP A 132 14.37 -11.59 23.88
C ASP A 132 15.38 -11.66 22.72
N GLY A 133 16.33 -10.72 22.71
CA GLY A 133 17.35 -10.58 21.65
C GLY A 133 16.85 -9.95 20.34
N GLU A 134 15.61 -9.46 20.26
CA GLU A 134 15.09 -8.74 19.09
C GLU A 134 15.01 -7.23 19.37
N THR A 135 15.16 -6.43 18.31
CA THR A 135 15.05 -4.96 18.35
C THR A 135 13.79 -4.46 17.64
N GLY A 136 12.70 -5.20 17.75
CA GLY A 136 11.44 -4.84 17.12
C GLY A 136 10.24 -5.31 17.91
N LEU A 137 9.09 -4.75 17.58
CA LEU A 137 7.80 -5.05 18.19
C LEU A 137 6.91 -5.81 17.20
N HIS A 138 6.45 -6.99 17.61
CA HIS A 138 5.43 -7.72 16.89
C HIS A 138 4.06 -7.21 17.30
N THR A 139 3.27 -6.74 16.34
CA THR A 139 1.98 -6.11 16.62
C THR A 139 0.83 -6.83 15.96
N PHE A 140 -0.35 -6.73 16.58
CA PHE A 140 -1.62 -7.18 16.00
C PHE A 140 -2.68 -6.14 16.33
N SER A 141 -3.65 -5.98 15.42
CA SER A 141 -4.79 -5.09 15.61
C SER A 141 -6.07 -5.88 15.42
N ARG A 142 -7.04 -5.73 16.33
CA ARG A 142 -8.32 -6.45 16.23
C ARG A 142 -9.49 -5.48 16.35
N VAL A 143 -10.47 -5.67 15.46
CA VAL A 143 -11.79 -5.06 15.53
C VAL A 143 -12.82 -6.17 15.69
N ALA A 144 -13.70 -6.04 16.68
CA ALA A 144 -14.80 -6.98 16.87
C ALA A 144 -16.11 -6.25 17.17
N TYR A 145 -17.22 -6.77 16.61
CA TYR A 145 -18.54 -6.25 16.80
C TYR A 145 -19.57 -7.39 16.84
N HIS A 146 -20.26 -7.51 17.95
CA HIS A 146 -21.30 -8.49 18.19
C HIS A 146 -22.51 -7.78 18.78
N ASN A 147 -23.49 -7.44 17.96
CA ASN A 147 -24.73 -6.79 18.38
C ASN A 147 -25.87 -7.20 17.44
N GLU A 148 -26.73 -8.07 17.91
CA GLU A 148 -27.88 -8.56 17.13
C GLU A 148 -28.99 -7.51 17.01
N GLU A 149 -29.12 -6.61 17.97
CA GLU A 149 -30.14 -5.55 17.99
C GLU A 149 -29.80 -4.45 16.99
N GLN A 150 -28.49 -4.23 16.73
CA GLN A 150 -28.00 -3.32 15.71
C GLN A 150 -27.04 -4.06 14.78
N PRO A 151 -27.55 -4.86 13.82
CA PRO A 151 -26.71 -5.75 13.02
C PRO A 151 -25.77 -5.03 12.05
N PHE A 152 -26.02 -3.78 11.70
CA PHE A 152 -25.11 -2.92 10.93
C PHE A 152 -24.70 -1.74 11.80
N LEU A 153 -23.40 -1.60 12.06
CA LEU A 153 -22.86 -0.47 12.80
C LEU A 153 -22.54 0.69 11.84
N ARG A 154 -21.63 0.46 10.94
CA ARG A 154 -21.18 1.39 9.92
C ARG A 154 -20.13 0.75 9.01
N ASN A 155 -19.65 1.49 8.03
CA ASN A 155 -18.48 1.15 7.26
C ASN A 155 -17.18 1.36 8.09
N LEU A 156 -16.20 0.48 7.93
CA LEU A 156 -14.87 0.64 8.52
C LEU A 156 -14.08 1.68 7.70
N GLN A 157 -14.32 2.95 7.96
CA GLN A 157 -13.73 4.02 7.15
C GLN A 157 -12.22 4.02 7.16
N GLU A 158 -11.62 3.98 8.33
CA GLU A 158 -10.17 3.99 8.45
C GLU A 158 -9.75 3.17 9.67
N LEU A 159 -8.77 2.29 9.45
CA LEU A 159 -8.08 1.55 10.50
C LEU A 159 -6.60 1.54 10.13
N ARG A 160 -5.76 2.02 11.05
CA ARG A 160 -4.32 2.14 10.77
C ARG A 160 -3.47 2.05 12.02
N THR A 161 -2.25 1.56 11.86
CA THR A 161 -1.19 1.74 12.86
C THR A 161 -0.19 2.78 12.38
N LEU A 162 0.31 3.60 13.33
CA LEU A 162 1.18 4.73 13.01
C LEU A 162 2.38 4.77 13.94
N PHE A 163 3.54 5.06 13.36
CA PHE A 163 4.72 5.52 14.07
C PHE A 163 4.93 7.00 13.72
N ARG A 164 4.74 7.89 14.70
CA ARG A 164 4.75 9.36 14.53
C ARG A 164 5.75 10.02 15.48
N PRO A 165 7.05 9.93 15.19
CA PRO A 165 8.06 10.56 16.01
C PRO A 165 7.95 12.10 16.00
N ASN A 166 8.52 12.73 17.02
CA ASN A 166 8.56 14.18 17.20
C ASN A 166 9.97 14.60 17.62
N ASN A 167 10.95 14.23 16.80
CA ASN A 167 12.34 14.64 16.94
C ASN A 167 12.96 14.84 15.57
N ASP A 168 14.02 15.61 15.50
CA ASP A 168 14.68 15.99 14.24
C ASP A 168 15.71 14.96 13.76
N MET A 169 15.87 13.83 14.45
CA MET A 169 16.84 12.79 14.05
C MET A 169 16.50 12.13 12.72
N TRP A 170 15.22 11.98 12.40
CA TRP A 170 14.75 11.34 11.18
C TRP A 170 15.00 12.26 9.98
N THR A 171 15.86 11.82 9.07
CA THR A 171 16.35 12.64 7.94
C THR A 171 15.81 12.17 6.60
N HIS A 172 15.36 10.91 6.48
CA HIS A 172 14.91 10.32 5.22
C HIS A 172 13.67 9.46 5.41
N LEU A 173 12.98 9.25 4.30
CA LEU A 173 11.90 8.27 4.18
C LEU A 173 12.19 7.31 3.02
N LEU A 174 11.61 6.09 3.09
CA LEU A 174 11.75 5.08 2.04
C LEU A 174 10.44 4.28 1.97
N THR A 175 9.87 4.18 0.77
CA THR A 175 8.74 3.28 0.47
C THR A 175 9.23 1.96 -0.10
N ASN A 176 10.14 2.02 -1.07
CA ASN A 176 10.84 0.86 -1.61
C ASN A 176 12.27 1.25 -2.03
N THR A 177 13.05 0.30 -2.54
CA THR A 177 14.45 0.53 -2.91
C THR A 177 14.64 1.47 -4.11
N LYS A 178 13.58 1.84 -4.80
CA LYS A 178 13.56 2.79 -5.92
C LYS A 178 12.85 4.11 -5.59
N GLN A 179 12.25 4.22 -4.40
CA GLN A 179 11.48 5.39 -3.99
C GLN A 179 11.80 5.77 -2.55
N TYR A 180 12.78 6.63 -2.40
CA TYR A 180 13.26 7.16 -1.12
C TYR A 180 13.82 8.57 -1.31
N ALA A 181 13.73 9.39 -0.26
CA ALA A 181 14.17 10.78 -0.31
C ALA A 181 14.57 11.32 1.06
N PRO A 182 15.37 12.39 1.09
CA PRO A 182 15.48 13.21 2.30
C PRO A 182 14.11 13.79 2.67
N LEU A 183 13.84 13.95 3.96
CA LEU A 183 12.69 14.72 4.43
C LEU A 183 12.93 16.21 4.21
N PRO A 184 11.88 17.00 3.85
CA PRO A 184 12.00 18.45 3.81
C PRO A 184 12.52 19.02 5.13
N GLY A 185 13.53 19.87 5.06
CA GLY A 185 14.14 20.47 6.21
C GLY A 185 13.22 21.48 6.91
N LYS A 186 13.64 21.95 8.10
CA LYS A 186 12.87 22.89 8.90
C LYS A 186 12.54 24.17 8.13
N GLU A 187 13.53 24.77 7.46
CA GLU A 187 13.32 25.99 6.68
C GLU A 187 12.31 25.80 5.54
N ALA A 188 12.36 24.63 4.85
CA ALA A 188 11.41 24.31 3.79
C ALA A 188 9.99 24.18 4.34
N LYS A 189 9.82 23.52 5.49
CA LYS A 189 8.52 23.38 6.18
C LYS A 189 7.97 24.72 6.67
N GLU A 190 8.82 25.64 7.13
CA GLU A 190 8.41 26.99 7.57
C GLU A 190 8.01 27.89 6.40
N LYS A 191 8.61 27.72 5.23
CA LYS A 191 8.36 28.53 4.03
C LYS A 191 7.43 27.86 3.02
N GLN A 192 6.94 26.67 3.31
CA GLN A 192 6.05 25.91 2.43
C GLN A 192 4.73 26.64 2.16
N VAL A 193 4.18 26.43 0.98
CA VAL A 193 2.84 26.89 0.62
C VAL A 193 1.94 25.67 0.43
N VAL A 194 0.84 25.60 1.17
CA VAL A 194 -0.17 24.57 0.97
C VAL A 194 -0.85 24.78 -0.37
N VAL A 195 -0.70 23.85 -1.30
CA VAL A 195 -1.29 23.95 -2.65
C VAL A 195 -2.65 23.23 -2.67
N GLN A 196 -2.73 22.09 -1.98
CA GLN A 196 -3.96 21.36 -1.76
C GLN A 196 -3.73 20.30 -0.65
N ASP A 197 -4.70 19.39 -0.46
CA ASP A 197 -4.64 18.35 0.58
C ASP A 197 -3.32 17.59 0.55
N ALA A 198 -2.60 17.65 1.67
CA ALA A 198 -1.30 17.01 1.90
C ALA A 198 -0.29 17.17 0.74
N THR A 199 -0.31 18.34 0.09
CA THR A 199 0.62 18.74 -0.97
C THR A 199 1.10 20.16 -0.73
N TRP A 200 2.41 20.32 -0.69
CA TRP A 200 3.09 21.59 -0.35
C TRP A 200 4.09 21.97 -1.43
N TYR A 201 4.10 23.24 -1.80
CA TYR A 201 5.14 23.82 -2.62
C TYR A 201 6.32 24.25 -1.75
N LEU A 202 7.51 23.80 -2.10
CA LEU A 202 8.78 24.01 -1.40
C LEU A 202 9.81 24.81 -2.23
N GLY A 203 9.47 25.24 -3.45
CA GLY A 203 10.38 25.92 -4.37
C GLY A 203 10.93 27.26 -3.83
N ASN A 204 10.38 27.77 -2.72
CA ASN A 204 10.95 28.93 -1.99
C ASN A 204 12.27 28.59 -1.27
N THR A 205 12.65 27.31 -1.20
CA THR A 205 13.88 26.80 -0.58
C THR A 205 14.65 25.88 -1.54
N PRO A 206 15.16 26.39 -2.67
CA PRO A 206 15.77 25.57 -3.72
C PRO A 206 17.05 24.83 -3.28
N ASN A 207 17.62 25.19 -2.14
CA ASN A 207 18.80 24.54 -1.56
C ASN A 207 18.45 23.42 -0.58
N ASP A 208 17.17 23.20 -0.27
CA ASP A 208 16.74 22.09 0.56
C ASP A 208 17.12 20.75 -0.10
N PRO A 209 17.62 19.74 0.65
CA PRO A 209 18.01 18.45 0.10
C PRO A 209 16.88 17.75 -0.64
N TYR A 210 15.64 17.79 -0.13
CA TYR A 210 14.47 17.22 -0.80
C TYR A 210 14.21 17.91 -2.14
N VAL A 211 14.18 19.25 -2.15
CA VAL A 211 13.91 20.04 -3.36
C VAL A 211 14.95 19.78 -4.45
N LYS A 212 16.23 19.62 -4.08
CA LYS A 212 17.30 19.27 -5.02
C LYS A 212 17.15 17.87 -5.60
N GLN A 213 16.75 16.90 -4.78
CA GLN A 213 16.65 15.52 -5.19
C GLN A 213 15.36 15.24 -5.95
N GLU A 214 14.23 15.65 -5.41
CA GLU A 214 12.91 15.22 -5.88
C GLU A 214 12.24 16.29 -6.75
N ALA A 215 11.64 17.28 -6.13
CA ALA A 215 10.82 18.27 -6.80
C ALA A 215 10.58 19.50 -5.92
N ASP A 216 10.05 20.56 -6.54
CA ASP A 216 9.57 21.75 -5.84
C ASP A 216 8.28 21.49 -5.04
N TYR A 217 7.71 20.30 -5.15
CA TYR A 217 6.50 19.90 -4.43
C TYR A 217 6.77 18.66 -3.59
N PHE A 218 6.25 18.65 -2.37
CA PHE A 218 6.18 17.49 -1.49
C PHE A 218 4.73 17.10 -1.31
N THR A 219 4.43 15.84 -1.57
CA THR A 219 3.09 15.30 -1.37
C THR A 219 3.16 13.91 -0.76
N LYS A 220 2.24 13.59 0.15
CA LYS A 220 2.14 12.24 0.72
C LYS A 220 1.85 11.16 -0.33
N TYR A 221 1.38 11.55 -1.50
CA TYR A 221 0.97 10.60 -2.54
C TYR A 221 2.12 10.14 -3.42
N THR A 222 3.26 10.80 -3.37
CA THR A 222 4.47 10.37 -4.08
C THR A 222 5.05 9.09 -3.47
N PHE A 223 5.12 9.02 -2.14
CA PHE A 223 5.83 7.96 -1.42
C PHE A 223 4.86 6.86 -0.96
N GLN A 224 4.17 6.25 -1.92
CA GLN A 224 3.33 5.06 -1.71
C GLN A 224 3.58 4.03 -2.79
N ASP A 225 3.44 2.75 -2.47
CA ASP A 225 3.56 1.67 -3.42
C ASP A 225 2.78 0.43 -2.97
N SER A 226 2.64 -0.56 -3.87
CA SER A 226 1.95 -1.81 -3.59
C SER A 226 2.82 -2.73 -2.72
N TRP A 227 2.19 -3.53 -1.88
CA TRP A 227 2.89 -4.52 -1.04
C TRP A 227 3.53 -5.65 -1.83
N ARG A 228 3.20 -5.79 -3.11
CA ARG A 228 3.91 -6.67 -4.02
C ARG A 228 5.41 -6.35 -4.05
N ASP A 229 5.72 -5.05 -4.06
CA ASP A 229 7.06 -4.51 -4.28
C ASP A 229 7.71 -3.97 -3.00
N ILE A 230 7.03 -4.11 -1.85
CA ILE A 230 7.51 -3.65 -0.54
C ILE A 230 7.74 -4.84 0.40
N ASP A 231 8.99 -5.01 0.87
CA ASP A 231 9.35 -5.93 1.95
C ASP A 231 9.47 -5.22 3.30
N ALA A 232 10.12 -4.05 3.30
CA ALA A 232 10.25 -3.17 4.46
C ALA A 232 10.29 -1.72 4.00
N TYR A 233 9.56 -0.86 4.68
CA TYR A 233 9.49 0.58 4.40
C TYR A 233 9.48 1.37 5.72
N GLY A 234 9.92 2.64 5.68
CA GLY A 234 9.98 3.40 6.92
C GLY A 234 10.77 4.68 6.89
N LEU A 235 11.29 5.03 8.06
CA LEU A 235 12.07 6.24 8.33
C LEU A 235 13.52 5.87 8.62
N PHE A 236 14.42 6.78 8.26
CA PHE A 236 15.84 6.61 8.45
C PHE A 236 16.49 7.90 8.96
N ALA A 237 17.38 7.75 9.93
CA ALA A 237 18.27 8.78 10.46
C ALA A 237 19.70 8.44 10.02
N ASP A 238 20.32 9.31 9.24
CA ASP A 238 21.62 9.06 8.63
C ASP A 238 22.83 9.29 9.57
N GLY A 239 22.58 9.66 10.83
CA GLY A 239 23.62 9.96 11.83
C GLY A 239 23.92 11.46 11.94
N SER A 240 23.58 12.27 10.96
CA SER A 240 23.93 13.71 10.94
C SER A 240 23.23 14.55 12.02
N LYS A 241 22.13 14.05 12.57
CA LYS A 241 21.32 14.72 13.60
C LYS A 241 21.09 13.87 14.86
N THR A 242 21.76 12.74 14.98
CA THR A 242 21.72 11.91 16.18
C THR A 242 22.78 12.35 17.19
N GLU A 243 22.51 12.22 18.49
CA GLU A 243 23.43 12.67 19.54
C GLU A 243 24.75 11.90 19.55
N ASP A 244 24.71 10.63 19.18
CA ASP A 244 25.87 9.73 19.14
C ASP A 244 26.53 9.64 17.76
N GLY A 245 25.98 10.29 16.72
CA GLY A 245 26.47 10.23 15.35
C GLY A 245 26.17 8.92 14.64
N ASP A 246 25.35 8.04 15.21
CA ASP A 246 24.99 6.75 14.64
C ASP A 246 23.71 6.84 13.80
N ALA A 247 23.63 6.01 12.78
CA ALA A 247 22.44 5.91 11.95
C ALA A 247 21.41 4.97 12.58
N TYR A 248 20.12 5.32 12.41
CA TYR A 248 18.97 4.56 12.93
C TYR A 248 17.93 4.34 11.85
N GLY A 249 17.25 3.20 11.93
CA GLY A 249 16.08 2.92 11.09
C GLY A 249 14.86 2.55 11.94
N ALA A 250 13.68 2.95 11.46
CA ALA A 250 12.38 2.52 11.96
C ALA A 250 11.59 1.98 10.78
N TRP A 251 11.41 0.68 10.72
CA TRP A 251 10.88 -0.03 9.56
C TRP A 251 9.62 -0.81 9.92
N LEU A 252 8.61 -0.74 9.06
CA LEU A 252 7.54 -1.71 9.07
C LEU A 252 7.87 -2.84 8.10
N VAL A 253 7.95 -4.04 8.65
CA VAL A 253 8.22 -5.26 7.90
C VAL A 253 6.95 -6.09 7.87
N MET A 254 6.44 -6.35 6.68
CA MET A 254 5.21 -7.10 6.48
C MET A 254 5.53 -8.56 6.21
N ASN A 255 5.93 -9.27 7.24
CA ASN A 255 6.25 -10.70 7.18
C ASN A 255 5.01 -11.61 7.07
N THR A 256 3.81 -11.07 7.32
CA THR A 256 2.54 -11.79 7.14
C THR A 256 1.50 -10.82 6.61
N LYS A 257 1.10 -11.02 5.36
CA LYS A 257 0.19 -10.11 4.63
C LYS A 257 -1.23 -10.69 4.47
N ASP A 258 -1.46 -11.93 4.88
CA ASP A 258 -2.65 -12.74 4.57
C ASP A 258 -3.95 -12.26 5.21
N THR A 259 -3.89 -11.42 6.23
CA THR A 259 -5.07 -10.90 6.93
C THR A 259 -5.58 -9.57 6.39
N TYR A 260 -4.86 -8.93 5.46
CA TYR A 260 -5.17 -7.62 4.92
C TYR A 260 -6.02 -7.71 3.65
N PHE A 261 -6.68 -6.61 3.30
CA PHE A 261 -7.45 -6.47 2.07
C PHE A 261 -6.56 -6.04 0.89
N GLY A 262 -7.04 -6.18 -0.34
CA GLY A 262 -6.32 -5.76 -1.53
C GLY A 262 -5.28 -6.76 -2.07
N GLY A 263 -4.80 -7.69 -1.25
CA GLY A 263 -3.80 -8.67 -1.66
C GLY A 263 -2.50 -8.02 -2.16
N PRO A 264 -1.95 -8.45 -3.31
CA PRO A 264 -0.74 -7.85 -3.87
C PRO A 264 -0.92 -6.40 -4.31
N LEU A 265 -2.16 -5.93 -4.47
CA LEU A 265 -2.51 -4.56 -4.84
C LEU A 265 -2.76 -3.66 -3.63
N HIS A 266 -2.59 -4.17 -2.41
CA HIS A 266 -2.61 -3.33 -1.21
C HIS A 266 -1.47 -2.32 -1.28
N SER A 267 -1.76 -1.06 -1.00
CA SER A 267 -0.79 0.03 -1.05
C SER A 267 -0.58 0.63 0.34
N ASP A 268 0.65 1.01 0.63
CA ASP A 268 0.99 1.72 1.86
C ASP A 268 1.98 2.85 1.60
N LEU A 269 2.21 3.71 2.59
CA LEU A 269 2.96 4.95 2.37
C LEU A 269 3.76 5.40 3.60
N VAL A 270 4.78 6.21 3.32
CA VAL A 270 5.52 7.00 4.30
C VAL A 270 5.43 8.47 3.90
N VAL A 271 5.07 9.35 4.83
CA VAL A 271 4.93 10.77 4.52
C VAL A 271 5.25 11.64 5.73
N ASP A 272 5.88 12.79 5.48
CA ASP A 272 6.13 13.85 6.45
C ASP A 272 6.67 13.36 7.82
N GLY A 273 7.58 12.37 7.77
CA GLY A 273 8.14 11.77 8.97
C GLY A 273 7.18 10.83 9.72
N ILE A 274 6.11 10.39 9.08
CA ILE A 274 5.16 9.44 9.66
C ILE A 274 5.20 8.12 8.86
N LEU A 275 5.42 7.02 9.57
CA LEU A 275 5.29 5.68 9.01
C LEU A 275 3.86 5.20 9.22
N TYR A 276 3.15 5.00 8.13
CA TYR A 276 1.78 4.49 8.12
C TYR A 276 1.76 2.98 7.85
N ASN A 277 0.82 2.30 8.48
CA ASN A 277 0.28 1.04 8.04
C ASN A 277 -1.23 1.17 7.97
N TYR A 278 -1.75 1.38 6.79
CA TYR A 278 -3.17 1.37 6.54
C TYR A 278 -3.67 -0.08 6.47
N ILE A 279 -4.55 -0.45 7.39
CA ILE A 279 -5.26 -1.73 7.33
C ILE A 279 -6.48 -1.59 6.41
N SER A 280 -7.14 -0.45 6.49
CA SER A 280 -8.29 -0.08 5.68
C SER A 280 -8.44 1.44 5.64
N SER A 281 -8.84 2.01 4.49
CA SER A 281 -9.21 3.42 4.39
C SER A 281 -10.12 3.66 3.19
N ASN A 282 -11.21 4.42 3.42
CA ASN A 282 -12.02 4.98 2.34
C ASN A 282 -11.85 6.49 2.19
N HIS A 283 -10.80 7.03 2.78
CA HIS A 283 -10.59 8.48 2.88
C HIS A 283 -10.62 9.21 1.51
N HIS A 284 -10.24 8.54 0.45
CA HIS A 284 -10.23 9.10 -0.90
C HIS A 284 -11.13 8.33 -1.88
N GLY A 285 -12.18 7.69 -1.40
CA GLY A 285 -13.19 7.07 -2.24
C GLY A 285 -13.03 5.57 -2.46
N ASP A 286 -12.11 4.92 -1.75
CA ASP A 286 -11.98 3.47 -1.79
C ASP A 286 -13.12 2.77 -1.05
N GLN A 287 -13.32 1.52 -1.38
CA GLN A 287 -14.25 0.67 -0.64
C GLN A 287 -13.57 0.04 0.57
N THR A 288 -14.33 -0.12 1.64
CA THR A 288 -13.91 -0.74 2.88
C THR A 288 -15.01 -1.65 3.41
N PRO A 289 -14.70 -2.65 4.25
CA PRO A 289 -15.70 -3.57 4.74
C PRO A 289 -16.71 -2.88 5.67
N ASN A 290 -17.94 -3.41 5.70
CA ASN A 290 -18.94 -3.01 6.67
C ASN A 290 -18.72 -3.72 8.01
N ILE A 291 -18.80 -2.98 9.09
CA ILE A 291 -18.82 -3.53 10.44
C ILE A 291 -20.28 -3.96 10.73
N THR A 292 -20.50 -5.26 10.64
CA THR A 292 -21.80 -5.89 10.89
C THR A 292 -21.72 -6.83 12.09
N ASN A 293 -22.89 -7.27 12.60
CA ASN A 293 -22.92 -8.28 13.66
C ASN A 293 -22.11 -9.53 13.27
N GLY A 294 -21.19 -9.94 14.13
CA GLY A 294 -20.24 -11.04 13.88
C GLY A 294 -18.95 -10.62 13.19
N PHE A 295 -18.74 -9.32 12.92
CA PHE A 295 -17.44 -8.84 12.48
C PHE A 295 -16.43 -9.07 13.61
N ASP A 296 -15.44 -9.91 13.38
CA ASP A 296 -14.36 -10.18 14.33
C ASP A 296 -13.10 -10.56 13.55
N ARG A 297 -12.20 -9.60 13.40
CA ARG A 297 -10.99 -9.79 12.60
C ARG A 297 -9.76 -9.25 13.30
N THR A 298 -8.70 -10.03 13.25
CA THR A 298 -7.36 -9.67 13.71
C THR A 298 -6.44 -9.56 12.50
N PHE A 299 -5.75 -8.44 12.42
CA PHE A 299 -4.76 -8.10 11.38
C PHE A 299 -3.35 -8.24 11.95
N GLY A 300 -2.43 -8.71 11.12
CA GLY A 300 -1.04 -8.97 11.50
C GLY A 300 -0.73 -10.47 11.56
N PRO A 301 0.46 -10.87 12.02
CA PRO A 301 1.46 -10.00 12.69
C PRO A 301 2.10 -8.96 11.75
N GLN A 302 2.39 -7.80 12.32
CA GLN A 302 3.27 -6.78 11.74
C GLN A 302 4.54 -6.75 12.58
N TYR A 303 5.68 -6.45 11.98
CA TYR A 303 6.93 -6.31 12.70
C TYR A 303 7.51 -4.90 12.52
N PHE A 304 7.41 -4.07 13.57
CA PHE A 304 8.09 -2.79 13.61
C PHE A 304 9.53 -3.02 14.07
N HIS A 305 10.44 -3.05 13.11
CA HIS A 305 11.87 -3.29 13.33
C HIS A 305 12.62 -1.98 13.51
N PHE A 306 13.51 -1.94 14.51
CA PHE A 306 14.38 -0.80 14.76
C PHE A 306 15.83 -1.28 14.70
N ASN A 307 16.66 -0.63 13.87
CA ASN A 307 18.06 -0.94 13.73
C ASN A 307 18.96 0.26 13.99
N ARG A 308 20.21 0.01 14.35
CA ARG A 308 21.27 0.98 14.61
C ARG A 308 22.54 0.55 13.93
N PHE A 309 23.22 1.49 13.33
CA PHE A 309 24.52 1.30 12.70
C PHE A 309 25.52 2.34 13.24
N PRO A 310 26.72 1.93 13.70
CA PRO A 310 27.74 2.87 14.13
C PRO A 310 28.16 3.80 13.00
N GLY A 311 28.12 5.12 13.26
CA GLY A 311 28.42 6.14 12.28
C GLY A 311 27.40 6.28 11.15
N GLU A 312 27.73 7.05 10.13
CA GLU A 312 26.89 7.22 8.94
C GLU A 312 26.76 5.91 8.16
N THR A 313 25.58 5.64 7.63
CA THR A 313 25.34 4.47 6.78
C THR A 313 24.35 4.82 5.66
N ASP A 314 24.31 3.95 4.64
CA ASP A 314 23.39 4.07 3.52
C ASP A 314 21.98 3.57 3.91
N ILE A 315 20.93 4.30 3.48
CA ILE A 315 19.53 3.96 3.76
C ILE A 315 19.14 2.58 3.21
N LEU A 316 19.67 2.19 2.03
CA LEU A 316 19.38 0.89 1.42
C LEU A 316 19.99 -0.25 2.21
N LYS A 317 21.16 -0.03 2.83
CA LYS A 317 21.76 -1.02 3.74
C LYS A 317 20.91 -1.21 4.99
N ALA A 318 20.40 -0.12 5.58
CA ALA A 318 19.55 -0.18 6.75
C ALA A 318 18.19 -0.84 6.42
N GLN A 319 17.63 -0.56 5.24
CA GLN A 319 16.41 -1.21 4.74
C GLN A 319 16.63 -2.71 4.48
N ALA A 320 17.75 -3.10 3.85
CA ALA A 320 18.06 -4.50 3.59
C ALA A 320 18.20 -5.33 4.87
N ASP A 321 18.72 -4.74 5.96
CA ASP A 321 18.75 -5.37 7.27
C ASP A 321 17.32 -5.62 7.81
N ALA A 322 16.38 -4.71 7.60
CA ALA A 322 15.00 -4.91 7.96
C ALA A 322 14.28 -5.93 7.04
N ALA A 323 14.52 -5.88 5.73
CA ALA A 323 13.86 -6.71 4.72
C ALA A 323 14.13 -8.21 4.89
N GLN A 324 15.25 -8.61 5.55
CA GLN A 324 15.52 -10.01 5.85
C GLN A 324 14.44 -10.68 6.71
N TYR A 325 13.62 -9.90 7.41
CA TYR A 325 12.52 -10.37 8.27
C TYR A 325 11.17 -10.48 7.53
N ALA A 326 11.12 -10.19 6.23
CA ALA A 326 9.90 -10.23 5.44
C ALA A 326 9.41 -11.65 5.10
N ASP A 327 10.24 -12.69 5.35
CA ASP A 327 9.86 -14.08 5.14
C ASP A 327 8.69 -14.46 6.07
N PRO A 328 7.55 -14.95 5.54
CA PRO A 328 6.40 -15.37 6.35
C PRO A 328 6.67 -16.59 7.25
N GLU A 329 7.74 -17.33 7.01
CA GLU A 329 8.18 -18.44 7.89
C GLU A 329 9.07 -17.96 9.03
N TRP A 330 9.64 -16.76 8.91
CA TRP A 330 10.39 -16.16 9.99
C TRP A 330 9.51 -16.01 11.25
N ASN A 331 10.03 -16.35 12.37
CA ASN A 331 9.32 -16.30 13.66
C ASN A 331 7.97 -17.04 13.75
N ALA A 332 7.66 -17.95 12.83
CA ALA A 332 6.42 -18.73 12.87
C ALA A 332 6.19 -19.47 14.20
N ASP A 333 7.25 -20.04 14.78
CA ASP A 333 7.25 -20.71 16.07
C ASP A 333 6.97 -19.75 17.25
N PHE A 334 7.47 -18.52 17.17
CA PHE A 334 7.16 -17.49 18.15
C PHE A 334 5.68 -17.10 18.08
N TYR A 335 5.15 -16.85 16.87
CA TYR A 335 3.72 -16.53 16.70
C TYR A 335 2.81 -17.67 17.15
N ASP A 336 3.19 -18.92 16.94
CA ASP A 336 2.44 -20.08 17.47
C ASP A 336 2.45 -20.08 19.01
N SER A 337 3.54 -19.67 19.64
CA SER A 337 3.67 -19.61 21.08
C SER A 337 2.77 -18.54 21.73
N ILE A 338 2.55 -17.43 21.05
CA ILE A 338 1.69 -16.34 21.51
C ILE A 338 0.24 -16.43 21.01
N ALA A 339 -0.08 -17.39 20.14
CA ALA A 339 -1.41 -17.58 19.57
C ALA A 339 -2.55 -17.60 20.60
N LYS A 340 -2.30 -18.15 21.78
CA LYS A 340 -3.27 -18.18 22.91
C LYS A 340 -3.67 -16.80 23.43
N HIS A 341 -2.90 -15.76 23.12
CA HIS A 341 -3.14 -14.38 23.56
C HIS A 341 -3.79 -13.52 22.47
N VAL A 342 -3.77 -13.99 21.20
CA VAL A 342 -4.22 -13.23 20.02
C VAL A 342 -5.42 -13.95 19.38
N PRO A 343 -6.64 -13.46 19.58
CA PRO A 343 -7.82 -14.03 18.97
C PRO A 343 -7.69 -14.08 17.44
N ASN A 344 -8.27 -15.11 16.82
CA ASN A 344 -8.29 -15.32 15.37
C ASN A 344 -6.92 -15.57 14.70
N TYR A 345 -5.80 -15.54 15.43
CA TYR A 345 -4.52 -15.94 14.86
C TYR A 345 -4.55 -17.42 14.46
N VAL A 346 -4.11 -17.75 13.26
CA VAL A 346 -4.10 -19.11 12.72
C VAL A 346 -2.69 -19.70 12.85
N PRO A 347 -2.46 -20.65 13.79
CA PRO A 347 -1.15 -21.25 14.02
C PRO A 347 -0.73 -22.20 12.89
N THR A 348 0.57 -22.52 12.85
CA THR A 348 1.21 -23.37 11.83
C THR A 348 0.52 -24.72 11.66
N LYS A 349 0.07 -25.35 12.76
CA LYS A 349 -0.66 -26.64 12.70
C LYS A 349 -1.94 -26.61 11.86
N SER A 350 -2.51 -25.43 11.62
CA SER A 350 -3.73 -25.21 10.82
C SER A 350 -3.43 -24.69 9.42
N ARG A 351 -2.16 -24.65 9.01
CA ARG A 351 -1.69 -24.15 7.71
C ARG A 351 -1.09 -25.27 6.87
N GLY A 352 -1.14 -25.12 5.55
CA GLY A 352 -0.45 -25.93 4.56
C GLY A 352 0.37 -25.05 3.63
N SER A 353 0.81 -25.60 2.51
CA SER A 353 1.55 -24.89 1.46
C SER A 353 0.90 -25.13 0.09
N PHE A 354 1.15 -24.24 -0.83
CA PHE A 354 0.72 -24.35 -2.22
C PHE A 354 1.91 -24.18 -3.17
N GLU A 355 2.05 -25.09 -4.11
CA GLU A 355 3.02 -25.02 -5.20
C GLU A 355 2.30 -24.97 -6.53
N VAL A 356 2.67 -24.04 -7.39
CA VAL A 356 2.11 -23.91 -8.73
C VAL A 356 3.21 -23.88 -9.78
N LYS A 357 2.94 -24.55 -10.90
CA LYS A 357 3.69 -24.42 -12.15
C LYS A 357 2.71 -23.92 -13.21
N VAL A 358 3.01 -22.77 -13.80
CA VAL A 358 2.20 -22.15 -14.84
C VAL A 358 2.94 -22.18 -16.18
N ASP A 359 2.29 -22.73 -17.20
CA ASP A 359 2.69 -22.52 -18.60
C ASP A 359 2.13 -21.16 -19.03
N LEU A 360 2.99 -20.13 -18.96
CA LEU A 360 2.64 -18.72 -19.16
C LEU A 360 2.40 -18.38 -20.63
N PRO A 361 1.56 -17.37 -20.93
CA PRO A 361 1.48 -16.79 -22.27
C PRO A 361 2.83 -16.23 -22.74
N LYS A 362 3.03 -16.21 -24.03
CA LYS A 362 4.24 -15.62 -24.62
C LYS A 362 4.32 -14.12 -24.30
N GLY A 363 5.44 -13.68 -23.80
CA GLY A 363 5.68 -12.27 -23.45
C GLY A 363 5.31 -11.89 -22.03
N ALA A 364 4.71 -12.81 -21.24
CA ALA A 364 4.42 -12.57 -19.84
C ALA A 364 5.69 -12.23 -19.03
N LYS A 365 5.60 -11.19 -18.23
CA LYS A 365 6.64 -10.78 -17.29
C LYS A 365 6.03 -10.62 -15.90
N ASN A 366 6.87 -10.68 -14.89
CA ASN A 366 6.48 -10.40 -13.49
C ASN A 366 5.18 -11.12 -13.07
N ALA A 367 5.01 -12.38 -13.48
CA ALA A 367 3.82 -13.14 -13.19
C ALA A 367 3.66 -13.39 -11.68
N ILE A 368 2.43 -13.35 -11.20
CA ILE A 368 2.08 -13.57 -9.80
C ILE A 368 0.92 -14.55 -9.66
N ALA A 369 0.99 -15.42 -8.65
CA ALA A 369 -0.08 -16.31 -8.26
C ALA A 369 -0.71 -15.82 -6.96
N VAL A 370 -2.03 -15.70 -6.93
CA VAL A 370 -2.82 -15.26 -5.78
C VAL A 370 -3.79 -16.37 -5.39
N LEU A 371 -3.84 -16.71 -4.10
CA LEU A 371 -4.89 -17.52 -3.51
C LEU A 371 -5.80 -16.63 -2.67
N ALA A 372 -7.08 -16.59 -3.00
CA ALA A 372 -8.08 -15.78 -2.32
C ALA A 372 -9.40 -16.54 -2.20
N GLN A 373 -10.45 -15.91 -1.71
CA GLN A 373 -11.76 -16.55 -1.57
C GLN A 373 -12.24 -17.19 -2.88
N SER A 374 -12.72 -18.43 -2.80
CA SER A 374 -13.26 -19.15 -3.96
C SER A 374 -14.58 -18.52 -4.44
N GLY A 375 -14.72 -18.35 -5.75
CA GLY A 375 -15.96 -17.88 -6.39
C GLY A 375 -16.04 -16.39 -6.66
N VAL A 376 -15.09 -15.57 -6.13
CA VAL A 376 -15.04 -14.12 -6.35
C VAL A 376 -13.66 -13.69 -6.83
N ASP A 377 -13.55 -12.49 -7.39
CA ASP A 377 -12.24 -11.91 -7.67
C ASP A 377 -11.50 -11.60 -6.35
N PHE A 378 -10.18 -11.71 -6.35
CA PHE A 378 -9.42 -11.47 -5.12
C PHE A 378 -9.55 -10.01 -4.62
N GLN A 379 -9.83 -9.08 -5.51
CA GLN A 379 -10.04 -7.69 -5.18
C GLN A 379 -11.34 -7.48 -4.36
N ASP A 380 -12.36 -8.33 -4.57
CA ASP A 380 -13.63 -8.29 -3.83
C ASP A 380 -13.52 -8.83 -2.39
N ASN A 381 -12.35 -9.33 -1.99
CA ASN A 381 -12.15 -9.83 -0.63
C ASN A 381 -12.29 -8.75 0.47
N VAL A 382 -12.26 -7.48 0.10
CA VAL A 382 -12.57 -6.37 1.02
C VAL A 382 -13.99 -6.47 1.60
N PHE A 383 -14.93 -7.13 0.89
CA PHE A 383 -16.31 -7.33 1.33
C PHE A 383 -16.51 -8.58 2.19
N ASP A 384 -15.50 -9.45 2.31
CA ASP A 384 -15.55 -10.65 3.16
C ASP A 384 -14.58 -10.54 4.34
N THR A 385 -15.13 -10.27 5.51
CA THR A 385 -14.37 -10.11 6.76
C THR A 385 -13.59 -11.36 7.19
N LYS A 386 -13.89 -12.53 6.62
CA LYS A 386 -13.22 -13.80 6.91
C LYS A 386 -12.24 -14.22 5.83
N ALA A 387 -12.18 -13.50 4.71
CA ALA A 387 -11.28 -13.83 3.61
C ALA A 387 -9.82 -13.63 4.01
N TYR A 388 -8.97 -14.54 3.54
CA TYR A 388 -7.52 -14.49 3.64
C TYR A 388 -6.96 -14.52 2.24
N GLN A 389 -5.87 -13.80 2.02
CA GLN A 389 -5.21 -13.70 0.72
C GLN A 389 -3.74 -14.05 0.84
N TYR A 390 -3.24 -14.80 -0.14
CA TYR A 390 -1.84 -15.21 -0.21
C TYR A 390 -1.34 -15.02 -1.62
N TRP A 391 -0.10 -14.64 -1.80
CA TRP A 391 0.48 -14.52 -3.12
C TRP A 391 1.98 -14.76 -3.12
N ALA A 392 2.50 -15.10 -4.29
CA ALA A 392 3.92 -15.14 -4.55
C ALA A 392 4.19 -14.86 -6.03
N ASN A 393 5.30 -14.19 -6.32
CA ASN A 393 5.79 -14.02 -7.67
C ASN A 393 6.21 -15.38 -8.24
N LEU A 394 5.96 -15.60 -9.53
CA LEU A 394 6.48 -16.76 -10.25
C LEU A 394 7.92 -16.49 -10.68
N ASP A 395 8.76 -17.51 -10.60
CA ASP A 395 10.09 -17.47 -11.15
C ASP A 395 10.07 -17.53 -12.68
N GLU A 396 11.23 -17.37 -13.33
CA GLU A 396 11.39 -17.44 -14.79
C GLU A 396 10.91 -18.78 -15.39
N SER A 397 10.89 -19.83 -14.60
CA SER A 397 10.35 -21.13 -15.02
C SER A 397 8.83 -21.24 -14.86
N GLY A 398 8.18 -20.19 -14.37
CA GLY A 398 6.74 -20.14 -14.10
C GLY A 398 6.34 -20.88 -12.84
N ARG A 399 7.18 -21.00 -11.83
CA ARG A 399 6.91 -21.67 -10.55
C ARG A 399 6.78 -20.68 -9.42
N ALA A 400 5.88 -20.97 -8.50
CA ALA A 400 5.80 -20.28 -7.22
C ALA A 400 5.46 -21.27 -6.09
N THR A 401 5.93 -20.92 -4.90
CA THR A 401 5.55 -21.57 -3.65
C THR A 401 4.96 -20.53 -2.71
N ILE A 402 3.76 -20.81 -2.21
CA ILE A 402 3.10 -19.98 -1.20
C ILE A 402 3.08 -20.79 0.10
N PRO A 403 3.94 -20.45 1.08
CA PRO A 403 3.97 -21.13 2.36
C PRO A 403 2.84 -20.64 3.28
N ARG A 404 2.60 -21.36 4.37
CA ARG A 404 1.77 -20.95 5.50
C ARG A 404 0.32 -20.55 5.16
N VAL A 405 -0.27 -21.16 4.13
CA VAL A 405 -1.67 -20.91 3.75
C VAL A 405 -2.60 -21.56 4.77
N LYS A 406 -3.52 -20.81 5.36
CA LYS A 406 -4.59 -21.34 6.22
C LYS A 406 -5.37 -22.43 5.48
N SER A 407 -5.64 -23.56 6.14
CA SER A 407 -6.44 -24.62 5.52
C SER A 407 -7.81 -24.10 5.11
N GLY A 408 -8.22 -24.41 3.88
CA GLY A 408 -9.45 -23.86 3.30
C GLY A 408 -9.60 -24.18 1.81
N THR A 409 -10.57 -23.52 1.19
CA THR A 409 -10.83 -23.63 -0.26
C THR A 409 -10.71 -22.26 -0.88
N TYR A 410 -9.89 -22.16 -1.93
CA TYR A 410 -9.48 -20.90 -2.52
C TYR A 410 -9.76 -20.84 -4.03
N ARG A 411 -9.72 -19.64 -4.59
CA ARG A 411 -9.51 -19.39 -6.01
C ARG A 411 -8.02 -19.13 -6.22
N LEU A 412 -7.43 -19.81 -7.19
CA LEU A 412 -6.15 -19.43 -7.77
C LEU A 412 -6.42 -18.39 -8.87
N THR A 413 -5.81 -17.24 -8.75
CA THR A 413 -5.71 -16.23 -9.82
C THR A 413 -4.25 -16.09 -10.23
N VAL A 414 -3.97 -16.06 -11.54
CA VAL A 414 -2.63 -15.74 -12.06
C VAL A 414 -2.76 -14.60 -13.06
N TYR A 415 -1.97 -13.56 -12.90
CA TYR A 415 -1.84 -12.48 -13.87
C TYR A 415 -0.37 -12.11 -14.05
N ALA A 416 -0.06 -11.39 -15.11
CA ALA A 416 1.30 -11.01 -15.47
C ALA A 416 1.30 -9.73 -16.29
N ASP A 417 2.39 -8.98 -16.24
CA ASP A 417 2.59 -7.84 -17.11
C ASP A 417 2.66 -8.28 -18.59
N ASN A 418 2.26 -7.40 -19.48
CA ASN A 418 2.11 -7.56 -20.93
C ASN A 418 0.96 -8.47 -21.38
N ILE A 419 0.15 -9.02 -20.48
CA ILE A 419 -0.88 -10.00 -20.79
C ILE A 419 -2.26 -9.48 -20.40
N PHE A 420 -3.18 -9.39 -21.37
CA PHE A 420 -4.57 -9.09 -21.09
C PHE A 420 -5.28 -10.27 -20.42
N GLY A 421 -6.14 -9.96 -19.45
CA GLY A 421 -6.88 -10.95 -18.70
C GLY A 421 -6.06 -11.62 -17.60
N GLN A 422 -6.64 -12.68 -17.05
CA GLN A 422 -6.03 -13.45 -15.94
C GLN A 422 -6.51 -14.91 -16.00
N TYR A 423 -5.70 -15.81 -15.47
CA TYR A 423 -6.13 -17.18 -15.23
C TYR A 423 -6.87 -17.28 -13.90
N THR A 424 -7.97 -18.01 -13.86
CA THR A 424 -8.71 -18.29 -12.62
C THR A 424 -9.06 -19.77 -12.51
N GLN A 425 -8.93 -20.32 -11.29
CA GLN A 425 -9.36 -21.67 -10.95
C GLN A 425 -9.94 -21.71 -9.55
N ASP A 426 -11.22 -22.01 -9.44
CA ASP A 426 -11.90 -22.18 -8.16
C ASP A 426 -11.63 -23.55 -7.52
N LYS A 427 -12.00 -23.67 -6.24
CA LYS A 427 -12.01 -24.91 -5.46
C LYS A 427 -10.63 -25.54 -5.27
N VAL A 428 -9.58 -24.72 -5.19
CA VAL A 428 -8.24 -25.16 -4.77
C VAL A 428 -8.27 -25.42 -3.25
N LYS A 429 -8.05 -26.67 -2.86
CA LYS A 429 -8.18 -27.11 -1.45
C LYS A 429 -6.81 -27.19 -0.80
N ILE A 430 -6.59 -26.38 0.23
CA ILE A 430 -5.38 -26.43 1.06
C ILE A 430 -5.70 -27.20 2.35
N LYS A 431 -4.90 -28.21 2.68
CA LYS A 431 -5.03 -29.00 3.89
C LYS A 431 -3.87 -28.72 4.84
N ALA A 432 -4.16 -28.67 6.13
CA ALA A 432 -3.16 -28.46 7.16
C ALA A 432 -2.03 -29.52 7.08
N GLY A 433 -0.78 -29.07 7.18
CA GLY A 433 0.41 -29.92 7.12
C GLY A 433 0.68 -30.60 5.76
N LYS A 434 0.01 -30.14 4.68
CA LYS A 434 0.17 -30.68 3.33
C LYS A 434 0.52 -29.59 2.34
N THR A 435 1.25 -29.98 1.28
CA THR A 435 1.48 -29.16 0.11
C THR A 435 0.51 -29.56 -0.99
N GLU A 436 -0.33 -28.64 -1.41
CA GLU A 436 -1.14 -28.80 -2.64
C GLU A 436 -0.33 -28.36 -3.84
N LYS A 437 -0.35 -29.13 -4.92
CA LYS A 437 0.41 -28.85 -6.16
C LYS A 437 -0.52 -28.72 -7.35
N LYS A 438 -0.27 -27.69 -8.19
CA LYS A 438 -1.01 -27.46 -9.43
C LYS A 438 -0.08 -27.22 -10.60
N ASN A 439 -0.44 -27.79 -11.74
CA ASN A 439 0.13 -27.45 -13.04
C ASN A 439 -1.01 -26.85 -13.88
N VAL A 440 -0.83 -25.64 -14.35
CA VAL A 440 -1.85 -24.91 -15.10
C VAL A 440 -1.27 -24.41 -16.41
N ARG A 441 -2.14 -24.32 -17.41
CA ARG A 441 -1.83 -23.69 -18.70
C ARG A 441 -2.69 -22.46 -18.84
N TRP A 442 -2.04 -21.30 -18.92
CA TRP A 442 -2.70 -20.02 -19.13
C TRP A 442 -2.48 -19.54 -20.56
N ARG A 443 -3.51 -18.97 -21.15
CA ARG A 443 -3.46 -18.29 -22.45
C ARG A 443 -4.01 -16.90 -22.29
N GLU A 444 -3.35 -15.93 -22.93
CA GLU A 444 -3.88 -14.56 -23.00
C GLU A 444 -5.29 -14.60 -23.58
N GLU A 445 -6.19 -13.81 -23.03
CA GLU A 445 -7.52 -13.66 -23.60
C GLU A 445 -7.44 -12.98 -24.97
N SER A 446 -8.31 -13.36 -25.89
CA SER A 446 -8.39 -12.79 -27.22
C SER A 446 -9.82 -12.78 -27.73
N ALA A 447 -10.20 -11.68 -28.40
CA ALA A 447 -11.46 -11.50 -29.12
C ALA A 447 -11.24 -11.48 -30.64
N GLY A 448 -10.09 -12.00 -31.11
CA GLY A 448 -9.77 -12.06 -32.52
C GLY A 448 -8.34 -11.65 -32.85
N LYS A 449 -8.13 -11.08 -34.03
CA LYS A 449 -6.82 -10.56 -34.42
C LYS A 449 -6.62 -9.17 -33.84
N GLU A 450 -5.59 -9.01 -33.04
CA GLU A 450 -5.17 -7.71 -32.55
C GLU A 450 -4.74 -6.79 -33.71
N LEU A 451 -5.29 -5.59 -33.71
CA LEU A 451 -4.94 -4.52 -34.65
C LEU A 451 -3.88 -3.61 -34.03
N TRP A 452 -4.08 -3.23 -32.79
CA TRP A 452 -3.15 -2.42 -32.01
C TRP A 452 -3.45 -2.53 -30.52
N ARG A 453 -2.45 -2.17 -29.70
CA ARG A 453 -2.58 -1.91 -28.26
C ARG A 453 -1.84 -0.63 -27.89
N ILE A 454 -2.28 0.01 -26.80
CA ILE A 454 -1.69 1.17 -26.16
C ILE A 454 -1.50 0.81 -24.69
N GLY A 455 -0.35 1.14 -24.14
CA GLY A 455 0.01 0.80 -22.76
C GLY A 455 0.42 -0.66 -22.60
N THR A 456 0.84 -0.97 -21.39
CA THR A 456 1.30 -2.29 -20.96
C THR A 456 0.36 -2.78 -19.89
N PRO A 457 -0.41 -3.87 -20.09
CA PRO A 457 -1.27 -4.38 -19.05
C PRO A 457 -0.42 -4.91 -17.88
N ASP A 458 -0.23 -4.09 -16.88
CA ASP A 458 0.57 -4.38 -15.66
C ASP A 458 -0.15 -3.94 -14.37
N LYS A 459 -1.40 -3.46 -14.51
CA LYS A 459 -2.26 -2.94 -13.43
C LYS A 459 -1.82 -1.58 -12.89
N THR A 460 -1.00 -0.86 -13.64
CA THR A 460 -0.57 0.51 -13.34
C THR A 460 -0.84 1.46 -14.51
N SER A 461 -0.67 2.74 -14.28
CA SER A 461 -0.64 3.79 -15.31
C SER A 461 0.73 4.46 -15.36
N GLY A 462 1.77 3.74 -14.92
CA GLY A 462 3.08 4.31 -14.67
C GLY A 462 3.81 4.80 -15.92
N GLU A 463 3.61 4.15 -17.06
CA GLU A 463 4.26 4.50 -18.34
C GLU A 463 3.69 5.74 -19.01
N TYR A 464 2.52 6.21 -18.58
CA TYR A 464 1.90 7.42 -19.13
C TYR A 464 2.51 8.69 -18.54
N ARG A 465 2.36 9.81 -19.24
CA ARG A 465 2.84 11.11 -18.79
C ARG A 465 2.40 11.39 -17.35
N HIS A 466 3.36 11.81 -16.53
CA HIS A 466 3.19 12.05 -15.09
C HIS A 466 2.90 10.80 -14.25
N GLY A 467 3.08 9.60 -14.80
CA GLY A 467 2.99 8.34 -14.07
C GLY A 467 4.23 8.10 -13.18
N PHE A 468 5.21 7.36 -13.70
CA PHE A 468 6.49 7.09 -13.01
C PHE A 468 7.69 7.76 -13.67
N GLU A 469 7.46 8.72 -14.55
CA GLU A 469 8.54 9.40 -15.26
C GLU A 469 9.34 10.31 -14.33
N PRO A 470 10.66 10.12 -14.19
CA PRO A 470 11.52 11.01 -13.41
C PRO A 470 11.60 12.38 -14.06
N ASP A 471 11.63 13.43 -13.24
CA ASP A 471 11.94 14.78 -13.70
C ASP A 471 13.46 14.91 -13.98
N THR A 472 13.84 14.98 -15.24
CA THR A 472 15.25 15.07 -15.66
C THR A 472 15.95 16.34 -15.17
N SER A 473 15.23 17.35 -14.69
CA SER A 473 15.78 18.50 -14.01
C SER A 473 16.28 18.20 -12.59
N LYS A 474 15.92 17.03 -12.05
CA LYS A 474 16.25 16.55 -10.70
C LYS A 474 17.10 15.26 -10.81
N PRO A 475 18.41 15.38 -11.13
CA PRO A 475 19.24 14.22 -11.45
C PRO A 475 19.49 13.25 -10.28
N LEU A 476 19.13 13.62 -9.06
CA LEU A 476 19.26 12.78 -7.86
C LEU A 476 17.97 12.02 -7.53
N GLN A 477 16.89 12.22 -8.33
CA GLN A 477 15.67 11.45 -8.13
C GLN A 477 15.94 9.94 -8.23
N PRO A 478 15.29 9.13 -7.35
CA PRO A 478 15.15 7.69 -7.59
C PRO A 478 14.44 7.39 -8.90
N GLU A 479 14.60 6.17 -9.43
CA GLU A 479 13.95 5.75 -10.68
C GLU A 479 12.43 5.88 -10.66
N GLN A 480 11.81 5.67 -9.50
CA GLN A 480 10.36 5.69 -9.35
C GLN A 480 9.92 7.02 -8.74
N TYR A 481 9.31 7.86 -9.57
CA TYR A 481 8.78 9.14 -9.15
C TYR A 481 7.37 9.35 -9.73
N ARG A 482 6.45 9.87 -8.90
CA ARG A 482 5.07 10.11 -9.28
C ARG A 482 4.67 11.54 -8.97
N ILE A 483 4.13 12.23 -9.97
CA ILE A 483 3.69 13.60 -9.85
C ILE A 483 2.18 13.64 -9.63
N TYR A 484 1.77 13.87 -8.39
CA TYR A 484 0.37 13.97 -8.02
C TYR A 484 -0.32 15.25 -8.55
N TRP A 485 0.37 16.36 -8.61
CA TRP A 485 -0.20 17.66 -9.03
C TRP A 485 -0.38 17.82 -10.54
N ALA A 486 -0.12 16.81 -11.32
CA ALA A 486 -0.20 16.86 -12.78
C ALA A 486 -1.58 17.27 -13.33
N ASN A 487 -2.66 17.09 -12.56
CA ASN A 487 -3.97 17.58 -12.95
C ASN A 487 -4.05 19.11 -13.12
N TRP A 488 -3.18 19.87 -12.45
CA TRP A 488 -3.08 21.32 -12.59
C TRP A 488 -2.42 21.71 -13.90
N ASP A 489 -1.48 20.90 -14.35
CA ASP A 489 -0.71 21.13 -15.55
C ASP A 489 -1.39 20.52 -16.80
N PHE A 490 -2.39 19.67 -16.63
CA PHE A 490 -3.04 18.93 -17.72
C PHE A 490 -3.48 19.84 -18.87
N VAL A 491 -4.16 20.94 -18.59
CA VAL A 491 -4.67 21.84 -19.64
C VAL A 491 -3.53 22.54 -20.39
N LYS A 492 -2.42 22.82 -19.72
CA LYS A 492 -1.21 23.37 -20.34
C LYS A 492 -0.52 22.34 -21.23
N ASP A 493 -0.48 21.07 -20.78
CA ASP A 493 0.14 19.97 -21.50
C ASP A 493 -0.72 19.48 -22.67
N PHE A 494 -2.05 19.55 -22.51
CA PHE A 494 -3.04 19.07 -23.47
C PHE A 494 -4.11 20.16 -23.74
N PRO A 495 -3.74 21.31 -24.36
CA PRO A 495 -4.65 22.43 -24.53
C PRO A 495 -5.87 22.11 -25.41
N GLU A 496 -5.72 21.16 -26.33
CA GLU A 496 -6.78 20.65 -27.23
C GLU A 496 -7.32 19.28 -26.78
N GLY A 497 -7.10 18.91 -25.49
CA GLY A 497 -7.34 17.56 -25.01
C GLY A 497 -6.31 16.54 -25.51
N VAL A 498 -6.48 15.28 -25.11
CA VAL A 498 -5.59 14.19 -25.55
C VAL A 498 -5.95 13.78 -26.99
N ASN A 499 -4.96 13.87 -27.89
CA ASN A 499 -5.06 13.43 -29.27
C ASN A 499 -3.92 12.45 -29.56
N PHE A 500 -4.17 11.17 -29.38
CA PHE A 500 -3.18 10.10 -29.52
C PHE A 500 -3.30 9.41 -30.88
N LYS A 501 -2.23 9.30 -31.65
CA LYS A 501 -2.20 8.58 -32.93
C LYS A 501 -1.39 7.29 -32.81
N VAL A 502 -2.04 6.16 -32.98
CA VAL A 502 -1.41 4.84 -32.88
C VAL A 502 -0.29 4.70 -33.92
N GLY A 503 0.89 4.32 -33.43
CA GLY A 503 2.09 4.15 -34.26
C GLY A 503 2.90 5.42 -34.52
N GLU A 504 2.43 6.60 -34.08
CA GLU A 504 3.13 7.88 -34.18
C GLU A 504 3.35 8.53 -32.80
N SER A 505 2.33 8.54 -31.94
CA SER A 505 2.38 9.13 -30.61
C SER A 505 3.12 8.28 -29.60
N ASP A 506 3.69 8.94 -28.58
CA ASP A 506 4.44 8.35 -27.47
C ASP A 506 3.55 8.31 -26.21
N VAL A 507 3.39 7.16 -25.59
CA VAL A 507 2.52 6.99 -24.40
C VAL A 507 2.97 7.86 -23.23
N GLY A 508 4.27 8.03 -23.03
CA GLY A 508 4.82 8.85 -21.95
C GLY A 508 4.71 10.35 -22.16
N LYS A 509 4.24 10.81 -23.34
CA LYS A 509 4.11 12.23 -23.68
C LYS A 509 2.70 12.65 -24.06
N ASP A 510 2.02 11.79 -24.85
CA ASP A 510 0.79 12.14 -25.54
C ASP A 510 -0.45 11.54 -24.86
N LEU A 511 -0.27 10.75 -23.80
CA LEU A 511 -1.34 10.26 -22.91
C LEU A 511 -1.02 10.60 -21.47
N ASN A 512 -2.02 11.07 -20.72
CA ASN A 512 -1.84 11.36 -19.30
C ASN A 512 -2.17 10.14 -18.43
N TYR A 513 -1.54 10.03 -17.25
CA TYR A 513 -1.75 8.90 -16.33
C TYR A 513 -3.14 8.85 -15.70
N VAL A 514 -3.87 9.97 -15.69
CA VAL A 514 -5.25 10.09 -15.19
C VAL A 514 -6.10 10.87 -16.18
N HIS A 515 -7.28 10.34 -16.46
CA HIS A 515 -8.36 11.00 -17.21
C HIS A 515 -9.41 11.50 -16.20
N TRP A 516 -9.37 12.78 -15.86
CA TRP A 516 -10.33 13.41 -14.95
C TRP A 516 -11.61 13.81 -15.66
N SER A 517 -12.73 13.76 -14.92
CA SER A 517 -14.01 14.33 -15.36
C SER A 517 -14.00 15.86 -15.29
N VAL A 518 -13.18 16.44 -14.44
CA VAL A 518 -13.03 17.88 -14.22
C VAL A 518 -11.56 18.20 -14.03
N PHE A 519 -11.08 19.27 -14.65
CA PHE A 519 -9.69 19.73 -14.57
C PHE A 519 -9.57 21.03 -13.78
N GLY A 520 -8.36 21.30 -13.29
CA GLY A 520 -8.04 22.48 -12.50
C GLY A 520 -8.06 22.19 -11.01
N GLY A 521 -8.42 23.17 -10.22
CA GLY A 521 -8.45 23.11 -8.76
C GLY A 521 -8.57 24.54 -8.21
N LYS A 522 -8.67 24.67 -6.90
CA LYS A 522 -8.75 25.98 -6.27
C LYS A 522 -7.44 26.76 -6.45
N GLY A 523 -7.52 28.00 -6.92
CA GLY A 523 -6.37 28.88 -7.02
C GLY A 523 -5.69 29.14 -5.67
N ASN A 524 -4.37 29.33 -5.70
CA ASN A 524 -3.54 29.65 -4.54
C ASN A 524 -2.37 30.57 -4.96
N SER A 525 -1.47 30.88 -4.04
CA SER A 525 -0.34 31.79 -4.32
C SER A 525 0.69 31.26 -5.32
N VAL A 526 0.73 29.95 -5.54
CA VAL A 526 1.64 29.29 -6.50
C VAL A 526 0.96 29.08 -7.84
N ARG A 527 -0.33 28.75 -7.83
CA ARG A 527 -1.17 28.50 -9.00
C ARG A 527 -2.46 29.31 -8.87
N PRO A 528 -2.40 30.63 -9.14
CA PRO A 528 -3.53 31.53 -8.90
C PRO A 528 -4.67 31.36 -9.89
N GLU A 529 -4.39 30.85 -11.10
CA GLU A 529 -5.36 30.71 -12.16
C GLU A 529 -6.08 29.37 -12.04
N GLN A 530 -7.40 29.39 -12.25
CA GLN A 530 -8.23 28.23 -12.39
C GLN A 530 -8.55 28.01 -13.87
N TYR A 531 -8.55 26.76 -14.29
CA TYR A 531 -9.08 26.40 -15.60
C TYR A 531 -10.59 26.27 -15.50
N VAL A 532 -11.28 26.95 -16.40
CA VAL A 532 -12.73 26.85 -16.61
C VAL A 532 -12.95 26.54 -18.09
N GLY A 533 -13.04 25.25 -18.43
CA GLY A 533 -13.22 24.77 -19.80
C GLY A 533 -14.68 24.53 -20.17
N ASP A 534 -14.90 24.26 -21.44
CA ASP A 534 -16.20 23.89 -22.01
C ASP A 534 -16.47 22.38 -21.96
N GLY A 535 -15.55 21.57 -21.45
CA GLY A 535 -15.62 20.11 -21.39
C GLY A 535 -14.95 19.38 -22.54
N ASN A 536 -14.50 20.05 -23.59
CA ASN A 536 -13.88 19.40 -24.75
C ASN A 536 -12.57 18.70 -24.40
N VAL A 537 -11.78 19.23 -23.49
CA VAL A 537 -10.55 18.60 -22.99
C VAL A 537 -10.79 17.29 -22.25
N ASN A 538 -12.03 16.99 -21.90
CA ASN A 538 -12.44 15.74 -21.28
C ASN A 538 -12.63 14.61 -22.29
N ASN A 539 -12.62 14.89 -23.58
CA ASN A 539 -12.70 13.90 -24.64
C ASN A 539 -11.28 13.55 -25.11
N TRP A 540 -10.92 12.28 -24.96
CA TRP A 540 -9.63 11.79 -25.40
C TRP A 540 -9.80 11.05 -26.73
N THR A 541 -9.10 11.49 -27.78
CA THR A 541 -9.18 10.93 -29.11
C THR A 541 -8.01 10.00 -29.38
N ILE A 542 -8.32 8.78 -29.81
CA ILE A 542 -7.36 7.77 -30.28
C ILE A 542 -7.56 7.62 -31.81
N ALA A 543 -6.65 8.16 -32.58
CA ALA A 543 -6.64 8.05 -34.04
C ALA A 543 -5.77 6.87 -34.49
N PHE A 544 -6.17 6.17 -35.53
CA PHE A 544 -5.41 5.05 -36.09
C PHE A 544 -5.80 4.76 -37.57
N ASP A 545 -4.83 4.23 -38.31
CA ASP A 545 -5.02 3.85 -39.70
C ASP A 545 -5.18 2.34 -39.88
N LEU A 546 -6.15 1.91 -40.68
CA LEU A 546 -6.38 0.51 -41.03
C LEU A 546 -6.21 0.22 -42.49
N LYS A 547 -5.58 -0.91 -42.82
CA LYS A 547 -5.49 -1.46 -44.16
C LYS A 547 -6.79 -2.17 -44.52
N GLU A 548 -7.12 -2.24 -45.82
CA GLU A 548 -8.29 -2.97 -46.28
C GLU A 548 -8.34 -4.42 -45.80
N SER A 549 -7.21 -5.11 -45.75
CA SER A 549 -7.11 -6.49 -45.24
C SER A 549 -7.44 -6.66 -43.76
N GLN A 550 -7.44 -5.56 -43.00
CA GLN A 550 -7.74 -5.57 -41.56
C GLN A 550 -9.23 -5.41 -41.26
N VAL A 551 -9.99 -4.83 -42.19
CA VAL A 551 -11.44 -4.58 -42.06
C VAL A 551 -12.30 -5.42 -42.99
N LYS A 552 -11.78 -5.83 -44.14
CA LYS A 552 -12.53 -6.62 -45.12
C LYS A 552 -12.94 -7.98 -44.59
N GLN A 553 -14.23 -8.33 -44.72
CA GLN A 553 -14.82 -9.59 -44.26
C GLN A 553 -14.81 -9.79 -42.75
N LYS A 554 -14.51 -8.75 -41.95
CA LYS A 554 -14.64 -8.79 -40.50
C LYS A 554 -16.09 -8.53 -40.12
N LYS A 555 -16.57 -9.27 -39.10
CA LYS A 555 -17.94 -9.18 -38.58
C LYS A 555 -18.01 -8.49 -37.28
N HIS A 556 -17.09 -8.83 -36.38
CA HIS A 556 -17.03 -8.33 -35.01
C HIS A 556 -15.74 -7.59 -34.75
N ALA A 557 -15.82 -6.56 -33.95
CA ALA A 557 -14.68 -5.85 -33.39
C ALA A 557 -14.88 -5.71 -31.89
N THR A 558 -13.78 -5.75 -31.15
CA THR A 558 -13.77 -5.61 -29.70
C THR A 558 -12.74 -4.57 -29.32
N PHE A 559 -13.19 -3.53 -28.63
CA PHE A 559 -12.32 -2.56 -28.01
C PHE A 559 -12.27 -2.85 -26.49
N THR A 560 -11.12 -3.27 -26.00
CA THR A 560 -10.89 -3.56 -24.59
C THR A 560 -10.31 -2.34 -23.92
N VAL A 561 -10.94 -1.90 -22.83
CA VAL A 561 -10.45 -0.87 -21.91
C VAL A 561 -10.09 -1.56 -20.60
N GLN A 562 -8.81 -1.56 -20.25
CA GLN A 562 -8.31 -2.04 -18.97
C GLN A 562 -7.86 -0.84 -18.15
N LEU A 563 -8.41 -0.72 -16.93
CA LEU A 563 -8.14 0.40 -16.03
C LEU A 563 -7.29 -0.07 -14.85
N ALA A 564 -6.25 0.68 -14.55
CA ALA A 564 -5.45 0.54 -13.34
C ALA A 564 -6.24 0.99 -12.10
N GLY A 565 -7.19 1.90 -12.29
CA GLY A 565 -8.09 2.36 -11.25
C GLY A 565 -9.21 3.23 -11.81
N ALA A 566 -10.30 3.33 -11.06
CA ALA A 566 -11.39 4.25 -11.33
C ALA A 566 -11.94 4.79 -10.02
N LYS A 567 -11.95 6.10 -9.84
CA LYS A 567 -12.59 6.73 -8.69
C LYS A 567 -14.01 7.12 -9.05
N THR A 568 -14.97 6.42 -8.49
CA THR A 568 -16.41 6.56 -8.79
C THR A 568 -17.23 7.12 -7.64
N ALA A 569 -16.62 7.24 -6.42
CA ALA A 569 -17.32 7.69 -5.22
C ALA A 569 -16.54 8.78 -4.49
N ALA A 570 -17.26 9.60 -3.75
CA ALA A 570 -16.65 10.51 -2.78
C ALA A 570 -16.02 9.71 -1.63
N GLY A 571 -14.94 10.26 -1.04
CA GLY A 571 -14.31 9.66 0.14
C GLY A 571 -15.14 9.83 1.41
N ASN A 572 -14.80 9.05 2.44
CA ASN A 572 -15.39 9.10 3.78
C ASN A 572 -16.92 8.88 3.82
N THR A 573 -17.43 8.05 2.94
CA THR A 573 -18.85 7.70 2.91
C THR A 573 -19.11 6.42 3.68
N ASP A 574 -20.12 6.43 4.56
CA ASP A 574 -20.58 5.24 5.28
C ASP A 574 -21.56 4.40 4.46
N ILE A 575 -22.29 5.06 3.57
CA ILE A 575 -23.37 4.45 2.79
C ILE A 575 -23.28 4.98 1.36
N TYR A 576 -23.40 4.07 0.39
CA TYR A 576 -23.59 4.43 -1.00
C TYR A 576 -24.86 5.27 -1.19
N ASN A 577 -24.73 6.40 -1.85
CA ASN A 577 -25.86 7.26 -2.19
C ASN A 577 -26.03 7.34 -3.72
N ALA A 578 -27.03 6.65 -4.25
CA ALA A 578 -27.32 6.61 -5.68
C ALA A 578 -27.71 7.98 -6.28
N SER A 579 -28.05 8.96 -5.43
CA SER A 579 -28.35 10.32 -5.89
C SER A 579 -27.13 11.17 -6.20
N GLU A 580 -25.93 10.74 -5.75
CA GLU A 580 -24.70 11.46 -6.05
C GLU A 580 -24.32 11.28 -7.54
N PRO A 581 -24.00 12.36 -8.26
CA PRO A 581 -23.80 12.31 -9.71
C PRO A 581 -22.71 11.34 -10.17
N HIS A 582 -21.67 11.13 -9.35
CA HIS A 582 -20.51 10.29 -9.66
C HIS A 582 -20.67 8.83 -9.22
N SER A 583 -21.73 8.49 -8.49
CA SER A 583 -21.94 7.14 -7.96
C SER A 583 -22.20 6.09 -9.04
N ASN A 584 -22.59 6.51 -10.25
CA ASN A 584 -22.80 5.65 -11.42
C ASN A 584 -22.03 6.24 -12.59
N LEU A 585 -20.72 6.16 -12.54
CA LEU A 585 -19.84 6.75 -13.55
C LEU A 585 -20.04 6.08 -14.90
N LYS A 586 -20.61 6.85 -15.86
CA LYS A 586 -20.79 6.43 -17.25
C LYS A 586 -19.51 6.73 -18.04
N TYR A 587 -18.78 5.69 -18.39
CA TYR A 587 -17.68 5.77 -19.32
C TYR A 587 -18.19 5.53 -20.73
N THR A 588 -17.99 6.49 -21.63
CA THR A 588 -18.53 6.44 -22.99
C THR A 588 -17.43 6.26 -24.02
N VAL A 589 -17.73 5.50 -25.05
CA VAL A 589 -16.88 5.24 -26.20
C VAL A 589 -17.64 5.56 -27.49
N ASN A 590 -17.07 6.43 -28.31
CA ASN A 590 -17.57 6.74 -29.65
C ASN A 590 -16.58 6.20 -30.69
N ILE A 591 -17.07 5.49 -31.69
CA ILE A 591 -16.25 4.95 -32.80
C ILE A 591 -16.71 5.55 -34.11
N ASN A 592 -15.85 6.35 -34.73
CA ASN A 592 -16.13 7.00 -36.02
C ASN A 592 -17.51 7.72 -36.08
N GLY A 593 -17.85 8.44 -34.99
CA GLY A 593 -19.11 9.17 -34.86
C GLY A 593 -20.29 8.35 -34.34
N LYS A 594 -20.11 7.07 -34.00
CA LYS A 594 -21.15 6.21 -33.45
C LYS A 594 -20.87 5.91 -31.97
N ASP A 595 -21.78 6.32 -31.08
CA ASP A 595 -21.74 5.97 -29.67
C ASP A 595 -22.05 4.48 -29.47
N LEU A 596 -21.27 3.84 -28.61
CA LEU A 596 -21.52 2.51 -28.08
C LEU A 596 -22.36 2.60 -26.81
N GLU A 597 -22.88 1.46 -26.35
CA GLU A 597 -23.54 1.40 -25.04
C GLU A 597 -22.54 1.79 -23.94
N PRO A 598 -22.85 2.76 -23.08
CA PRO A 598 -21.93 3.20 -22.05
C PRO A 598 -21.61 2.11 -21.03
N TRP A 599 -20.38 2.03 -20.60
CA TRP A 599 -19.99 1.24 -19.45
C TRP A 599 -20.26 2.01 -18.16
N VAL A 600 -21.18 1.51 -17.33
CA VAL A 600 -21.37 2.04 -15.98
C VAL A 600 -20.37 1.35 -15.06
N ILE A 601 -19.35 2.10 -14.65
CA ILE A 601 -18.33 1.59 -13.72
C ILE A 601 -18.97 1.42 -12.35
N PRO A 602 -18.92 0.21 -11.75
CA PRO A 602 -19.52 -0.05 -10.45
C PRO A 602 -18.95 0.87 -9.35
N TYR A 603 -19.81 1.43 -8.53
CA TYR A 603 -19.40 2.35 -7.44
C TYR A 603 -18.51 1.65 -6.39
N ASP A 604 -18.73 0.36 -6.17
CA ASP A 604 -18.01 -0.46 -5.21
C ASP A 604 -16.62 -0.90 -5.70
N HIS A 605 -16.26 -0.59 -6.95
CA HIS A 605 -14.93 -0.78 -7.51
C HIS A 605 -14.10 0.52 -7.51
N SER A 606 -14.50 1.49 -6.69
CA SER A 606 -13.80 2.76 -6.57
C SER A 606 -12.42 2.59 -5.93
N SER A 607 -11.41 3.20 -6.56
CA SER A 607 -10.05 3.26 -6.04
C SER A 607 -9.35 4.53 -6.50
N SER A 608 -8.64 5.18 -5.60
CA SER A 608 -7.80 6.34 -5.89
C SER A 608 -6.30 6.01 -5.96
N CYS A 609 -5.98 4.75 -6.13
CA CYS A 609 -4.61 4.25 -6.16
C CYS A 609 -3.75 5.03 -7.15
N ALA A 610 -2.51 5.34 -6.77
CA ALA A 610 -1.56 6.11 -7.57
C ALA A 610 -1.92 7.59 -7.84
N VAL A 611 -3.10 8.04 -7.45
CA VAL A 611 -3.48 9.46 -7.49
C VAL A 611 -3.54 10.06 -6.10
N ARG A 612 -4.13 9.33 -5.14
CA ARG A 612 -4.21 9.72 -3.73
C ARG A 612 -3.83 8.55 -2.83
N SER A 613 -3.96 8.68 -1.52
CA SER A 613 -3.67 7.59 -0.59
C SER A 613 -4.75 6.52 -0.61
N SER A 614 -4.71 5.68 -1.61
CA SER A 614 -5.51 4.47 -1.66
C SER A 614 -4.84 3.34 -0.91
N VAL A 615 -5.63 2.49 -0.28
CA VAL A 615 -5.16 1.31 0.43
C VAL A 615 -5.35 0.06 -0.41
N SER A 616 -6.44 -0.02 -1.17
CA SER A 616 -6.73 -1.14 -2.06
C SER A 616 -6.89 -0.65 -3.49
N CYS A 617 -5.90 -0.92 -4.32
CA CYS A 617 -6.02 -0.67 -5.75
C CYS A 617 -7.03 -1.65 -6.34
N TYR A 618 -7.93 -1.16 -7.19
CA TYR A 618 -8.96 -1.96 -7.83
C TYR A 618 -8.87 -1.82 -9.35
N ASN A 619 -8.41 -2.86 -10.02
CA ASN A 619 -8.30 -2.90 -11.47
C ASN A 619 -9.54 -3.53 -12.08
N ILE A 620 -10.06 -2.91 -13.11
CA ILE A 620 -11.24 -3.38 -13.84
C ILE A 620 -11.02 -3.31 -15.35
N ALA A 621 -11.74 -4.13 -16.08
CA ALA A 621 -11.70 -4.13 -17.53
C ALA A 621 -13.09 -4.27 -18.13
N HIS A 622 -13.29 -3.67 -19.29
CA HIS A 622 -14.51 -3.80 -20.06
C HIS A 622 -14.21 -4.02 -21.55
N LYS A 623 -15.04 -4.82 -22.21
CA LYS A 623 -14.98 -5.10 -23.63
C LYS A 623 -16.18 -4.49 -24.32
N PHE A 624 -15.93 -3.50 -25.15
CA PHE A 624 -16.93 -2.93 -26.06
C PHE A 624 -16.97 -3.75 -27.33
N GLU A 625 -18.00 -4.58 -27.49
CA GLU A 625 -18.22 -5.38 -28.71
C GLU A 625 -19.12 -4.60 -29.66
N PHE A 626 -18.72 -4.54 -30.94
CA PHE A 626 -19.45 -3.80 -31.97
C PHE A 626 -19.30 -4.42 -33.37
N ASP A 627 -20.16 -4.01 -34.31
CA ASP A 627 -20.07 -4.44 -35.72
C ASP A 627 -18.81 -3.85 -36.36
N ALA A 628 -17.93 -4.71 -36.87
CA ALA A 628 -16.69 -4.31 -37.53
C ALA A 628 -16.89 -3.36 -38.71
N LYS A 629 -18.12 -3.20 -39.26
CA LYS A 629 -18.46 -2.20 -40.28
C LYS A 629 -18.32 -0.75 -39.81
N LEU A 630 -18.27 -0.51 -38.49
CA LEU A 630 -17.94 0.81 -37.98
C LEU A 630 -16.48 1.21 -38.25
N LEU A 631 -15.59 0.22 -38.44
CA LEU A 631 -14.21 0.44 -38.85
C LEU A 631 -14.12 0.57 -40.39
N LYS A 632 -13.28 1.50 -40.84
CA LYS A 632 -13.08 1.78 -42.27
C LYS A 632 -11.59 1.65 -42.62
N LYS A 633 -11.33 1.41 -43.92
CA LYS A 633 -9.98 1.54 -44.48
C LYS A 633 -9.53 3.00 -44.35
N GLY A 634 -8.26 3.21 -44.01
CA GLY A 634 -7.69 4.52 -43.73
C GLY A 634 -7.94 4.97 -42.30
N GLU A 635 -8.11 6.24 -42.11
CA GLU A 635 -8.21 6.88 -40.82
C GLU A 635 -9.49 6.52 -40.05
N ASN A 636 -9.32 6.16 -38.77
CA ASN A 636 -10.37 5.87 -37.81
C ASN A 636 -10.09 6.64 -36.53
N GLU A 637 -11.13 6.84 -35.74
CA GLU A 637 -11.02 7.44 -34.42
C GLU A 637 -11.87 6.71 -33.38
N ILE A 638 -11.37 6.67 -32.14
CA ILE A 638 -12.13 6.31 -30.94
C ILE A 638 -12.06 7.48 -30.00
N ILE A 639 -13.21 7.96 -29.53
CA ILE A 639 -13.31 9.01 -28.53
C ILE A 639 -13.73 8.41 -27.20
N LEU A 640 -12.94 8.65 -26.16
CA LEU A 640 -13.16 8.22 -24.79
C LEU A 640 -13.64 9.41 -23.96
N SER A 641 -14.75 9.26 -23.23
CA SER A 641 -15.32 10.40 -22.48
C SER A 641 -15.83 10.00 -21.11
N LEU A 642 -15.71 10.93 -20.17
CA LEU A 642 -16.29 10.88 -18.83
C LEU A 642 -17.37 11.96 -18.70
N PRO A 643 -18.33 11.84 -17.75
CA PRO A 643 -19.25 12.91 -17.43
C PRO A 643 -18.50 14.19 -17.04
N TYR A 644 -18.88 15.30 -17.64
CA TYR A 644 -18.31 16.61 -17.36
C TYR A 644 -19.30 17.47 -16.56
N ASN A 645 -18.80 18.13 -15.51
CA ASN A 645 -19.58 19.08 -14.72
C ASN A 645 -18.77 20.35 -14.48
N ALA A 646 -19.05 21.40 -15.22
CA ALA A 646 -18.37 22.70 -15.15
C ALA A 646 -18.43 23.36 -13.77
N THR A 647 -19.40 22.99 -12.93
CA THR A 647 -19.55 23.58 -11.58
C THR A 647 -18.65 22.89 -10.55
N ASN A 648 -18.02 21.76 -10.88
CA ASN A 648 -17.19 20.95 -9.98
C ASN A 648 -15.69 21.06 -10.26
N TYR A 649 -15.23 21.95 -11.13
CA TYR A 649 -13.81 22.04 -11.48
C TYR A 649 -12.91 22.35 -10.28
N GLU A 650 -13.42 23.03 -9.25
CA GLU A 650 -12.68 23.25 -7.99
C GLU A 650 -12.41 21.95 -7.23
N SER A 651 -13.21 20.92 -7.45
CA SER A 651 -13.10 19.64 -6.78
C SER A 651 -12.31 18.59 -7.57
N ALA A 652 -11.68 18.95 -8.69
CA ALA A 652 -10.96 18.01 -9.55
C ALA A 652 -9.94 17.12 -8.81
N VAL A 653 -9.35 17.63 -7.75
CA VAL A 653 -8.41 16.91 -6.89
C VAL A 653 -8.99 16.55 -5.52
N LEU A 654 -10.22 16.91 -5.26
CA LEU A 654 -10.89 16.62 -3.99
C LEU A 654 -11.54 15.24 -4.02
N PRO A 655 -11.96 14.70 -2.85
CA PRO A 655 -12.61 13.40 -2.77
C PRO A 655 -13.85 13.22 -3.66
N THR A 656 -14.52 14.31 -4.03
CA THR A 656 -15.74 14.32 -4.85
C THR A 656 -15.49 14.22 -6.36
N SER A 657 -14.26 14.43 -6.84
CA SER A 657 -13.94 14.30 -8.27
C SER A 657 -13.91 12.83 -8.71
N VAL A 658 -14.33 12.57 -9.93
CA VAL A 658 -14.25 11.25 -10.55
C VAL A 658 -13.20 11.23 -11.66
N TYR A 659 -12.58 10.07 -11.86
CA TYR A 659 -11.56 9.86 -12.89
C TYR A 659 -11.34 8.38 -13.15
N VAL A 660 -10.67 8.09 -14.27
CA VAL A 660 -10.12 6.77 -14.56
C VAL A 660 -8.62 6.85 -14.84
N GLN A 661 -7.92 5.76 -14.55
CA GLN A 661 -6.52 5.57 -14.89
C GLN A 661 -6.43 4.40 -15.85
N TYR A 662 -5.90 4.64 -17.05
CA TYR A 662 -5.72 3.57 -18.03
C TYR A 662 -4.51 2.71 -17.63
N ASP A 663 -4.70 1.39 -17.71
CA ASP A 663 -3.64 0.40 -17.71
C ASP A 663 -3.27 0.09 -19.17
N ALA A 664 -4.23 -0.44 -19.94
CA ALA A 664 -4.01 -0.69 -21.36
C ALA A 664 -5.31 -0.64 -22.17
N LEU A 665 -5.16 -0.29 -23.44
CA LEU A 665 -6.23 -0.29 -24.45
C LEU A 665 -5.87 -1.26 -25.58
N ARG A 666 -6.86 -1.99 -26.14
CA ARG A 666 -6.62 -2.94 -27.23
C ARG A 666 -7.81 -2.99 -28.17
N LEU A 667 -7.53 -2.97 -29.49
CA LEU A 667 -8.53 -3.20 -30.53
C LEU A 667 -8.27 -4.51 -31.26
N GLU A 668 -9.29 -5.36 -31.35
CA GLU A 668 -9.26 -6.66 -32.02
C GLU A 668 -10.40 -6.78 -33.01
N VAL A 669 -10.25 -7.65 -34.05
CA VAL A 669 -11.27 -7.93 -35.06
C VAL A 669 -11.34 -9.43 -35.35
N GLU A 670 -12.56 -9.93 -35.58
CA GLU A 670 -12.87 -11.29 -35.93
C GLU A 670 -13.70 -11.41 -37.23
#